data_acfaea5a0042655a7b67959641f7fc81
#
_entry.id   acfaea5a0042655a7b67959641f7fc81
#
_cell.length_a   1.000
_cell.length_b   1.000
_cell.length_c   1.000
_cell.angle_alpha   90.00
_cell.angle_beta   90.00
_cell.angle_gamma   90.00
#
_symmetry.space_group_name_H-M   'P 1'
#
loop_
_entity.id
_entity.type
_entity.pdbx_description
1 polymer ?
#
loop_
_entity_poly.entity_id
_entity_poly.type
_entity_poly.pdbx_seq_one_letter_code
_entity_poly.pdbx_strand_id
1 'polypeptide(L)'
;MRAVAETGMKRSRPDTAAMGPAAWAAWGLAAACLVATVGVSPGAFAQPSPPAPASPPPLMRAAASERPIEWTATTVRARVHGMLAVTELTLTFRNPNARMLEGQLEFPLRPGQDITALALESLDGLSMLPAAVVDKTRARQAFERTVSQMADPALLEQTAGRNFRLRVYPLLPGQARQVRLEVTESLQAGRDGLLNFTPPTGPIGRTSPRPDVQVEVAGVPPARLRRLEGAPGTWRWKPATTPQVTVDTFDGERYFVAQLPWRVAEPARPAPARIVLLWDASGSAAGRDRTRELQALDAYLRSFVQVTVSLIVARDRAEPAREFNIRRGDWQALRQAIESEPLDGASHAAAWQPPSGLDPRTTVALLVSDGLANWGAGAAWPAPEVPLHTLSAAPGADAARLRALSAASPGGRHVDLLSVDAPEAARVLREPPAPTVTAHSFQARELQVDTSRMREGLIQVTGMLAAPRARVELQARSADGTQVRRSFDVAGEPPPASTPPQAAGTAGLAARRWASLRVQALETDRVRHRGEITRLGTRFGIVTAWTSLLVLETLEDHLRFDIVPPVGSMREAFLAQRRQAGEAAAATRTRHLDGLAARWRERERWWERGFPKDEPARRLKTIGQVTVSDEPLDIETDAGPAGSDPDERLALRPAPAPTIQLQRWQPAADWGRRLRAADPARRYALYLDERAARAASPAFFLDAAEAFFEAGQTDLGIRVLSNLAEMQLEDRRILRLLAYRLLQAGQPQLALPLLERVREIAPEEPQSWRDLGLALEAAGRLQESLEALWETASRPWPQRFADVDLIALNELNALAARHPGLDLSRVDARLRRNLPVDLRVVLSWDADDTDVDLWVVDPNGELAFFGNTATYQGGLMSRDFTAGYGPEEFVLRQPKPGRYEVRANFYGHRQQLLAPHTTLWVRLYSRFGQSGQREEQIVLRLDSSGDRVLVATFEVAPPP
;
A
#
# COMPACT_ATOMS: atom_id res chain seq x y z
N MET A 1 57.82 14.09 22.30
CA MET A 1 59.08 14.60 21.70
C MET A 1 58.73 15.25 20.37
N ARG A 2 58.90 16.55 20.37
CA ARG A 2 59.33 17.45 19.30
C ARG A 2 58.53 17.36 17.99
N ALA A 3 57.69 18.29 17.61
CA ALA A 3 57.88 19.78 17.48
C ALA A 3 58.33 20.18 16.05
N VAL A 4 57.58 21.16 15.54
CA VAL A 4 57.99 22.37 14.80
C VAL A 4 58.02 22.19 13.26
N ALA A 5 57.50 23.08 12.41
CA ALA A 5 57.25 24.53 12.44
C ALA A 5 56.24 24.93 11.33
N GLU A 6 55.41 25.81 11.55
CA GLU A 6 55.17 27.23 11.13
C GLU A 6 55.98 27.76 9.93
N THR A 7 55.25 28.33 8.96
CA THR A 7 55.46 29.61 8.26
C THR A 7 54.21 29.86 7.40
N GLY A 8 53.43 30.81 7.55
CA GLY A 8 53.36 32.18 7.78
C GLY A 8 53.61 33.07 6.55
N MET A 9 52.51 33.54 5.85
CA MET A 9 52.62 34.77 5.07
C MET A 9 51.26 35.44 4.90
N LYS A 10 51.18 36.63 5.50
CA LYS A 10 50.18 37.67 5.32
C LYS A 10 50.32 38.38 4.00
N ARG A 11 49.22 38.92 3.46
CA ARG A 11 49.01 40.26 2.85
C ARG A 11 47.79 40.19 1.93
N SER A 12 46.93 41.07 1.82
CA SER A 12 46.55 42.43 2.32
C SER A 12 45.39 42.89 1.42
N ARG A 13 44.34 43.42 2.00
CA ARG A 13 43.30 44.19 1.30
C ARG A 13 43.88 45.50 0.75
N PRO A 14 43.33 46.06 -0.31
CA PRO A 14 42.96 47.45 -0.25
C PRO A 14 41.53 47.79 -0.71
N ASP A 15 41.14 48.90 -0.27
CA ASP A 15 39.96 49.66 -0.12
C ASP A 15 39.06 49.95 -1.33
N THR A 16 37.86 50.22 -0.96
CA THR A 16 36.74 50.87 -1.63
C THR A 16 37.04 52.17 -2.27
N ALA A 17 36.56 52.40 -3.51
CA ALA A 17 36.17 53.75 -3.98
C ALA A 17 34.93 53.63 -4.90
N ALA A 18 33.90 54.34 -4.52
CA ALA A 18 32.65 54.53 -5.22
C ALA A 18 32.81 55.28 -6.55
N MET A 19 32.15 54.82 -7.59
CA MET A 19 31.78 55.67 -8.73
C MET A 19 30.36 55.33 -9.21
N GLY A 20 29.59 56.41 -9.41
CA GLY A 20 28.16 56.43 -9.64
C GLY A 20 27.64 55.98 -11.01
N PRO A 21 26.33 56.05 -11.22
CA PRO A 21 25.64 55.38 -12.35
C PRO A 21 25.55 56.26 -13.58
N ALA A 22 26.51 56.15 -14.52
CA ALA A 22 26.42 56.82 -15.82
C ALA A 22 27.31 56.15 -16.91
N ALA A 23 27.22 54.87 -17.12
CA ALA A 23 27.95 54.17 -18.17
C ALA A 23 27.28 52.90 -18.74
N TRP A 24 25.96 52.83 -18.77
CA TRP A 24 25.23 51.70 -19.41
C TRP A 24 24.32 52.11 -20.54
N ALA A 25 24.67 53.16 -21.28
CA ALA A 25 23.88 53.64 -22.43
C ALA A 25 24.69 53.80 -23.73
N ALA A 26 25.65 52.93 -24.01
CA ALA A 26 26.45 53.07 -25.24
C ALA A 26 26.88 51.75 -25.93
N TRP A 27 26.17 50.66 -25.75
CA TRP A 27 26.46 49.40 -26.50
C TRP A 27 25.21 48.71 -27.08
N GLY A 28 24.18 49.46 -27.39
CA GLY A 28 22.91 48.97 -27.93
C GLY A 28 22.58 49.40 -29.35
N LEU A 29 23.53 49.88 -30.15
CA LEU A 29 23.19 50.44 -31.47
C LEU A 29 24.31 50.24 -32.53
N ALA A 30 24.83 49.02 -32.70
CA ALA A 30 25.76 48.74 -33.82
C ALA A 30 25.69 47.25 -34.25
N ALA A 31 24.49 46.67 -34.41
CA ALA A 31 24.33 45.37 -35.04
C ALA A 31 22.99 45.22 -35.79
N ALA A 32 22.60 46.27 -36.47
CA ALA A 32 21.44 46.24 -37.38
C ALA A 32 21.78 46.95 -38.68
N CYS A 33 22.64 46.36 -39.53
CA CYS A 33 22.76 46.63 -40.99
C CYS A 33 23.86 45.73 -41.56
N LEU A 34 23.52 44.51 -41.98
CA LEU A 34 24.18 43.81 -43.11
C LEU A 34 23.67 42.32 -43.14
N VAL A 35 22.48 42.10 -43.63
CA VAL A 35 22.15 40.83 -44.30
C VAL A 35 21.14 41.15 -45.39
N ALA A 36 21.65 41.27 -46.61
CA ALA A 36 20.83 41.09 -47.78
C ALA A 36 21.56 40.13 -48.73
N THR A 37 20.79 39.11 -49.13
CA THR A 37 21.01 38.21 -50.29
C THR A 37 22.09 37.13 -50.17
N VAL A 38 21.68 35.93 -49.71
CA VAL A 38 21.92 34.66 -50.45
C VAL A 38 20.77 33.68 -50.04
N GLY A 39 19.94 33.31 -51.02
CA GLY A 39 18.90 32.33 -50.88
C GLY A 39 19.49 30.93 -50.74
N VAL A 40 19.31 30.34 -49.56
CA VAL A 40 19.47 28.88 -49.32
C VAL A 40 18.25 28.42 -48.56
N SER A 41 17.52 27.47 -49.15
CA SER A 41 16.36 26.80 -48.54
C SER A 41 16.73 26.25 -47.15
N PRO A 42 15.90 26.46 -46.10
CA PRO A 42 16.17 25.86 -44.83
C PRO A 42 15.82 24.37 -44.88
N GLY A 43 16.84 23.52 -45.00
CA GLY A 43 16.71 22.12 -44.58
C GLY A 43 16.41 22.10 -43.08
N ALA A 44 15.31 21.47 -42.73
CA ALA A 44 14.88 21.30 -41.35
C ALA A 44 15.95 20.52 -40.56
N PHE A 45 16.79 21.25 -39.81
CA PHE A 45 17.55 20.63 -38.72
C PHE A 45 16.55 20.32 -37.60
N ALA A 46 16.11 19.05 -37.52
CA ALA A 46 15.46 18.55 -36.35
C ALA A 46 16.43 18.71 -35.17
N GLN A 47 16.13 19.61 -34.25
CA GLN A 47 16.81 19.61 -32.96
C GLN A 47 16.57 18.24 -32.28
N PRO A 48 17.60 17.55 -31.77
CA PRO A 48 17.40 16.35 -31.02
C PRO A 48 16.54 16.71 -29.79
N SER A 49 15.37 16.07 -29.66
CA SER A 49 14.53 16.15 -28.47
C SER A 49 15.41 15.88 -27.25
N PRO A 50 15.31 16.66 -26.16
CA PRO A 50 16.01 16.36 -24.94
C PRO A 50 15.65 14.92 -24.54
N PRO A 51 16.61 14.08 -24.11
CA PRO A 51 16.31 12.72 -23.68
C PRO A 51 15.29 12.82 -22.54
N ALA A 52 14.20 12.04 -22.66
CA ALA A 52 13.23 11.88 -21.58
C ALA A 52 14.00 11.61 -20.28
N PRO A 53 13.60 12.18 -19.13
CA PRO A 53 14.23 11.90 -17.86
C PRO A 53 14.17 10.38 -17.67
N ALA A 54 15.34 9.73 -17.73
CA ALA A 54 15.47 8.29 -17.52
C ALA A 54 14.97 8.02 -16.10
N SER A 55 13.92 7.22 -15.98
CA SER A 55 13.56 6.63 -14.68
C SER A 55 14.86 6.07 -14.08
N PRO A 56 15.19 6.38 -12.83
CA PRO A 56 16.40 5.84 -12.22
C PRO A 56 16.37 4.32 -12.35
N PRO A 57 17.51 3.68 -12.65
CA PRO A 57 17.55 2.24 -12.80
C PRO A 57 17.08 1.60 -11.48
N PRO A 58 16.35 0.48 -11.53
CA PRO A 58 15.98 -0.26 -10.34
C PRO A 58 17.27 -0.73 -9.66
N LEU A 59 17.67 -0.04 -8.61
CA LEU A 59 18.78 -0.45 -7.76
C LEU A 59 18.24 -1.37 -6.69
N MET A 60 18.91 -2.48 -6.44
CA MET A 60 18.64 -3.28 -5.25
C MET A 60 19.06 -2.47 -4.04
N ARG A 61 18.09 -2.00 -3.26
CA ARG A 61 18.32 -1.11 -2.13
C ARG A 61 18.86 -1.88 -0.94
N ALA A 62 19.82 -1.29 -0.26
CA ALA A 62 20.22 -1.62 1.10
C ALA A 62 19.78 -0.49 2.04
N ALA A 63 20.03 -0.63 3.36
CA ALA A 63 19.79 0.46 4.30
C ALA A 63 20.48 1.76 3.84
N ALA A 64 19.90 2.92 4.15
CA ALA A 64 20.30 4.23 3.61
C ALA A 64 21.78 4.62 3.82
N SER A 65 22.46 4.02 4.79
CA SER A 65 23.88 4.25 5.10
C SER A 65 24.86 3.32 4.35
N GLU A 66 24.37 2.37 3.53
CA GLU A 66 25.15 1.33 2.90
C GLU A 66 25.35 1.58 1.41
N ARG A 67 26.43 1.00 0.84
CA ARG A 67 26.58 0.97 -0.61
C ARG A 67 25.47 0.11 -1.23
N PRO A 68 24.91 0.50 -2.38
CA PRO A 68 23.91 -0.29 -3.07
C PRO A 68 24.41 -1.70 -3.37
N ILE A 69 23.51 -2.68 -3.32
CA ILE A 69 23.78 -4.05 -3.72
C ILE A 69 24.14 -4.06 -5.22
N GLU A 70 25.23 -4.67 -5.56
CA GLU A 70 25.71 -4.77 -6.94
C GLU A 70 24.95 -5.85 -7.70
N TRP A 71 24.47 -5.52 -8.89
CA TRP A 71 23.91 -6.48 -9.83
C TRP A 71 25.00 -6.91 -10.81
N THR A 72 25.49 -8.15 -10.68
CA THR A 72 26.72 -8.59 -11.35
C THR A 72 26.49 -9.41 -12.61
N ALA A 73 25.39 -10.15 -12.72
CA ALA A 73 25.06 -10.95 -13.91
C ALA A 73 23.56 -11.11 -14.12
N THR A 74 23.18 -11.32 -15.39
CA THR A 74 21.79 -11.65 -15.80
C THR A 74 21.83 -12.66 -16.94
N THR A 75 21.09 -13.76 -16.76
CA THR A 75 20.83 -14.73 -17.83
C THR A 75 19.32 -14.78 -18.11
N VAL A 76 18.96 -14.80 -19.37
CA VAL A 76 17.57 -14.85 -19.84
C VAL A 76 17.41 -16.05 -20.77
N ARG A 77 16.57 -16.99 -20.39
CA ARG A 77 16.20 -18.14 -21.22
C ARG A 77 14.72 -18.13 -21.50
N ALA A 78 14.32 -17.96 -22.75
CA ALA A 78 12.93 -17.90 -23.14
C ALA A 78 12.58 -19.09 -24.04
N ARG A 79 11.45 -19.74 -23.74
CA ARG A 79 10.83 -20.79 -24.56
C ARG A 79 9.44 -20.34 -24.99
N VAL A 80 9.17 -20.44 -26.28
CA VAL A 80 7.90 -20.03 -26.85
C VAL A 80 7.18 -21.22 -27.44
N HIS A 81 5.92 -21.43 -27.04
CA HIS A 81 5.01 -22.45 -27.55
C HIS A 81 3.76 -21.78 -28.12
N GLY A 82 3.66 -21.77 -29.46
CA GLY A 82 2.60 -21.04 -30.13
C GLY A 82 2.66 -19.55 -29.81
N MET A 83 1.67 -19.05 -29.06
CA MET A 83 1.59 -17.64 -28.61
C MET A 83 1.99 -17.43 -27.15
N LEU A 84 2.35 -18.46 -26.42
CA LEU A 84 2.70 -18.39 -25.02
C LEU A 84 4.21 -18.48 -24.85
N ALA A 85 4.79 -17.59 -24.06
CA ALA A 85 6.20 -17.59 -23.74
C ALA A 85 6.41 -17.81 -22.23
N VAL A 86 7.43 -18.59 -21.90
CA VAL A 86 7.99 -18.72 -20.56
C VAL A 86 9.40 -18.18 -20.60
N THR A 87 9.71 -17.27 -19.74
CA THR A 87 11.04 -16.67 -19.60
C THR A 87 11.60 -16.91 -18.22
N GLU A 88 12.71 -17.63 -18.14
CA GLU A 88 13.51 -17.78 -16.92
C GLU A 88 14.54 -16.64 -16.87
N LEU A 89 14.53 -15.88 -15.78
CA LEU A 89 15.46 -14.82 -15.47
C LEU A 89 16.33 -15.26 -14.29
N THR A 90 17.63 -15.41 -14.49
CA THR A 90 18.58 -15.61 -13.37
C THR A 90 19.34 -14.32 -13.13
N LEU A 91 19.18 -13.76 -11.93
CA LEU A 91 19.76 -12.50 -11.49
C LEU A 91 20.80 -12.80 -10.41
N THR A 92 22.01 -12.24 -10.54
CA THR A 92 23.08 -12.42 -9.56
C THR A 92 23.36 -11.11 -8.86
N PHE A 93 23.20 -11.07 -7.55
CA PHE A 93 23.42 -9.92 -6.69
C PHE A 93 24.64 -10.14 -5.80
N ARG A 94 25.44 -9.11 -5.58
CA ARG A 94 26.62 -9.13 -4.70
C ARG A 94 26.49 -8.02 -3.65
N ASN A 95 26.70 -8.37 -2.38
CA ASN A 95 26.78 -7.40 -1.30
C ASN A 95 28.20 -6.83 -1.20
N PRO A 96 28.45 -5.55 -1.56
CA PRO A 96 29.77 -4.95 -1.48
C PRO A 96 30.12 -4.44 -0.08
N ASN A 97 29.23 -4.58 0.91
CA ASN A 97 29.39 -4.08 2.26
C ASN A 97 30.02 -5.14 3.19
N ALA A 98 30.54 -4.70 4.33
CA ALA A 98 31.24 -5.55 5.31
C ALA A 98 30.28 -6.28 6.28
N ARG A 99 28.96 -6.05 6.17
CA ARG A 99 27.94 -6.69 7.01
C ARG A 99 26.87 -7.39 6.18
N MET A 100 26.16 -8.31 6.82
CA MET A 100 24.98 -8.98 6.25
C MET A 100 23.84 -7.98 6.06
N LEU A 101 23.19 -8.04 4.90
CA LEU A 101 22.12 -7.11 4.52
C LEU A 101 20.91 -7.83 3.93
N GLU A 102 19.76 -7.18 4.01
CA GLU A 102 18.60 -7.46 3.16
C GLU A 102 18.71 -6.64 1.87
N GLY A 103 18.50 -7.29 0.73
CA GLY A 103 18.38 -6.65 -0.57
C GLY A 103 16.91 -6.50 -0.98
N GLN A 104 16.54 -5.34 -1.50
CA GLN A 104 15.19 -5.06 -1.98
C GLN A 104 15.23 -4.51 -3.41
N LEU A 105 14.54 -5.19 -4.35
CA LEU A 105 14.39 -4.78 -5.74
C LEU A 105 12.93 -4.55 -6.07
N GLU A 106 12.60 -3.37 -6.60
CA GLU A 106 11.27 -3.04 -7.11
C GLU A 106 11.30 -2.88 -8.62
N PHE A 107 10.30 -3.45 -9.31
CA PHE A 107 10.21 -3.40 -10.76
C PHE A 107 8.78 -3.54 -11.26
N PRO A 108 8.40 -2.85 -12.36
CA PRO A 108 7.13 -3.03 -13.03
C PRO A 108 7.17 -4.20 -14.01
N LEU A 109 6.01 -4.84 -14.23
CA LEU A 109 5.77 -5.77 -15.33
C LEU A 109 4.82 -5.17 -16.36
N ARG A 110 5.04 -5.53 -17.64
CA ARG A 110 4.15 -5.15 -18.73
C ARG A 110 2.79 -5.85 -18.60
N PRO A 111 1.72 -5.26 -19.13
CA PRO A 111 0.42 -5.92 -19.22
C PRO A 111 0.54 -7.29 -19.93
N GLY A 112 -0.07 -8.32 -19.35
CA GLY A 112 -0.03 -9.68 -19.89
C GLY A 112 1.17 -10.54 -19.50
N GLN A 113 2.09 -10.00 -18.69
CA GLN A 113 3.17 -10.74 -18.04
C GLN A 113 2.79 -11.10 -16.61
N ASP A 114 3.03 -12.34 -16.21
CA ASP A 114 2.77 -12.82 -14.85
C ASP A 114 3.99 -13.56 -14.30
N ILE A 115 4.33 -13.36 -13.02
CA ILE A 115 5.39 -14.12 -12.36
C ILE A 115 4.78 -15.42 -11.83
N THR A 116 5.37 -16.53 -12.20
CA THR A 116 4.85 -17.86 -11.92
C THR A 116 5.78 -18.72 -11.08
N ALA A 117 7.06 -18.36 -10.93
CA ALA A 117 7.97 -19.02 -10.01
C ALA A 117 9.06 -18.08 -9.52
N LEU A 118 9.57 -18.40 -8.33
CA LEU A 118 10.76 -17.83 -7.70
C LEU A 118 11.59 -18.98 -7.13
N ALA A 119 12.91 -18.92 -7.27
CA ALA A 119 13.83 -19.76 -6.51
C ALA A 119 15.03 -18.92 -6.04
N LEU A 120 15.54 -19.24 -4.86
CA LEU A 120 16.69 -18.61 -4.25
C LEU A 120 17.83 -19.62 -4.13
N GLU A 121 19.04 -19.23 -4.46
CA GLU A 121 20.23 -20.04 -4.22
C GLU A 121 20.41 -20.27 -2.73
N SER A 122 20.63 -21.52 -2.31
CA SER A 122 20.95 -21.85 -0.92
C SER A 122 22.27 -21.21 -0.49
N LEU A 123 22.49 -21.01 0.82
CA LEU A 123 23.69 -20.36 1.33
C LEU A 123 24.98 -21.13 1.01
N ASP A 124 24.89 -22.45 0.85
CA ASP A 124 26.00 -23.31 0.43
C ASP A 124 26.29 -23.27 -1.09
N GLY A 125 25.42 -22.59 -1.87
CA GLY A 125 25.55 -22.49 -3.33
C GLY A 125 25.26 -23.79 -4.11
N LEU A 126 24.78 -24.84 -3.44
CA LEU A 126 24.65 -26.16 -4.05
C LEU A 126 23.26 -26.39 -4.69
N SER A 127 22.23 -25.63 -4.27
CA SER A 127 20.87 -25.86 -4.74
C SER A 127 20.09 -24.56 -4.91
N MET A 128 19.01 -24.64 -5.71
CA MET A 128 18.01 -23.58 -5.84
C MET A 128 16.76 -23.98 -5.08
N LEU A 129 16.45 -23.26 -4.02
CA LEU A 129 15.29 -23.47 -3.15
C LEU A 129 14.04 -22.86 -3.83
N PRO A 130 13.05 -23.66 -4.22
CA PRO A 130 11.83 -23.13 -4.86
C PRO A 130 10.90 -22.49 -3.85
N ALA A 131 10.23 -21.40 -4.27
CA ALA A 131 9.22 -20.73 -3.47
C ALA A 131 7.88 -21.48 -3.46
N ALA A 132 7.19 -21.38 -2.32
CA ALA A 132 5.77 -21.71 -2.21
C ALA A 132 4.90 -20.50 -2.61
N VAL A 133 3.75 -20.73 -3.26
CA VAL A 133 2.74 -19.70 -3.47
C VAL A 133 1.82 -19.64 -2.27
N VAL A 134 1.73 -18.49 -1.64
CA VAL A 134 1.11 -18.31 -0.32
C VAL A 134 0.21 -17.07 -0.33
N ASP A 135 -0.81 -17.01 0.55
CA ASP A 135 -1.50 -15.77 0.87
C ASP A 135 -0.47 -14.68 1.24
N LYS A 136 -0.62 -13.51 0.66
CA LYS A 136 0.35 -12.41 0.75
C LYS A 136 0.67 -12.00 2.19
N THR A 137 -0.36 -11.95 3.03
CA THR A 137 -0.22 -11.59 4.44
C THR A 137 0.62 -12.63 5.20
N ARG A 138 0.29 -13.92 5.00
CA ARG A 138 1.03 -15.03 5.60
C ARG A 138 2.48 -15.09 5.11
N ALA A 139 2.71 -14.81 3.83
CA ALA A 139 4.06 -14.75 3.26
C ALA A 139 4.92 -13.67 3.92
N ARG A 140 4.39 -12.46 4.12
CA ARG A 140 5.10 -11.37 4.82
C ARG A 140 5.40 -11.72 6.27
N GLN A 141 4.40 -12.21 6.98
CA GLN A 141 4.56 -12.64 8.37
C GLN A 141 5.69 -13.66 8.51
N ALA A 142 5.68 -14.69 7.67
CA ALA A 142 6.72 -15.70 7.67
C ALA A 142 8.09 -15.10 7.34
N PHE A 143 8.19 -14.26 6.31
CA PHE A 143 9.42 -13.59 5.92
C PHE A 143 10.01 -12.75 7.07
N GLU A 144 9.22 -11.86 7.69
CA GLU A 144 9.70 -10.96 8.74
C GLU A 144 10.16 -11.71 9.99
N ARG A 145 9.42 -12.75 10.40
CA ARG A 145 9.82 -13.57 11.53
C ARG A 145 11.08 -14.39 11.25
N THR A 146 11.20 -14.95 10.04
CA THR A 146 12.36 -15.72 9.63
C THR A 146 13.61 -14.83 9.56
N VAL A 147 13.50 -13.61 9.03
CA VAL A 147 14.57 -12.59 9.06
C VAL A 147 14.99 -12.24 10.48
N SER A 148 14.03 -12.04 11.40
CA SER A 148 14.35 -11.74 12.81
C SER A 148 15.09 -12.86 13.53
N GLN A 149 15.02 -14.09 13.04
CA GLN A 149 15.75 -15.28 13.51
C GLN A 149 17.05 -15.54 12.76
N MET A 150 17.48 -14.61 11.87
CA MET A 150 18.65 -14.73 11.01
C MET A 150 18.64 -15.96 10.08
N ALA A 151 17.46 -16.49 9.76
CA ALA A 151 17.29 -17.55 8.79
C ALA A 151 17.10 -16.97 7.36
N ASP A 152 17.02 -17.81 6.36
CA ASP A 152 17.21 -17.54 4.93
C ASP A 152 15.90 -17.47 4.12
N PRO A 153 15.12 -16.37 4.16
CA PRO A 153 13.94 -16.23 3.32
C PRO A 153 14.16 -15.38 2.07
N ALA A 154 13.35 -15.61 1.02
CA ALA A 154 13.10 -14.64 -0.04
C ALA A 154 11.59 -14.47 -0.25
N LEU A 155 11.17 -13.25 -0.50
CA LEU A 155 9.76 -12.88 -0.71
C LEU A 155 9.62 -12.10 -2.00
N LEU A 156 8.72 -12.55 -2.88
CA LEU A 156 8.27 -11.79 -4.04
C LEU A 156 6.79 -11.53 -3.94
N GLU A 157 6.41 -10.27 -4.03
CA GLU A 157 5.02 -9.82 -3.91
C GLU A 157 4.67 -8.74 -4.93
N GLN A 158 3.41 -8.70 -5.33
CA GLN A 158 2.85 -7.57 -6.05
C GLN A 158 2.55 -6.44 -5.05
N THR A 159 3.03 -5.23 -5.33
CA THR A 159 2.73 -4.03 -4.53
C THR A 159 1.48 -3.31 -5.09
N ALA A 160 1.57 -2.07 -5.49
CA ALA A 160 0.47 -1.35 -6.10
C ALA A 160 0.50 -1.48 -7.63
N GLY A 161 -0.66 -1.57 -8.26
CA GLY A 161 -0.76 -1.76 -9.69
C GLY A 161 -0.07 -3.03 -10.16
N ARG A 162 0.83 -2.92 -11.15
CA ARG A 162 1.67 -4.02 -11.64
C ARG A 162 3.14 -3.90 -11.25
N ASN A 163 3.39 -3.26 -10.11
CA ASN A 163 4.71 -3.23 -9.50
C ASN A 163 4.93 -4.47 -8.63
N PHE A 164 6.15 -4.97 -8.63
CA PHE A 164 6.57 -6.14 -7.86
C PHE A 164 7.77 -5.77 -6.99
N ARG A 165 7.82 -6.36 -5.80
CA ARG A 165 8.91 -6.22 -4.84
C ARG A 165 9.50 -7.58 -4.54
N LEU A 166 10.80 -7.72 -4.80
CA LEU A 166 11.61 -8.86 -4.40
C LEU A 166 12.44 -8.45 -3.20
N ARG A 167 12.35 -9.21 -2.10
CA ARG A 167 13.18 -9.09 -0.91
C ARG A 167 14.01 -10.36 -0.76
N VAL A 168 15.28 -10.23 -0.51
CA VAL A 168 16.24 -11.36 -0.35
C VAL A 168 17.06 -11.15 0.90
N TYR A 169 17.08 -12.14 1.78
CA TYR A 169 17.87 -12.16 3.00
C TYR A 169 18.42 -13.58 3.24
N PRO A 170 19.63 -13.73 3.82
CA PRO A 170 20.68 -12.73 3.94
C PRO A 170 21.48 -12.58 2.65
N LEU A 171 22.03 -11.39 2.41
CA LEU A 171 23.11 -11.17 1.48
C LEU A 171 24.40 -11.03 2.28
N LEU A 172 25.24 -12.06 2.24
CA LEU A 172 26.47 -12.13 3.05
C LEU A 172 27.54 -11.15 2.53
N PRO A 173 28.41 -10.62 3.42
CA PRO A 173 29.46 -9.69 3.06
C PRO A 173 30.38 -10.21 1.94
N GLY A 174 30.55 -9.42 0.88
CA GLY A 174 31.41 -9.74 -0.26
C GLY A 174 30.94 -10.88 -1.14
N GLN A 175 29.89 -11.60 -0.78
CA GLN A 175 29.40 -12.76 -1.53
C GLN A 175 28.35 -12.38 -2.58
N ALA A 176 28.25 -13.20 -3.63
CA ALA A 176 27.20 -13.13 -4.63
C ALA A 176 26.15 -14.20 -4.34
N ARG A 177 24.89 -13.93 -4.74
CA ARG A 177 23.76 -14.83 -4.58
C ARG A 177 22.83 -14.74 -5.78
N GLN A 178 22.31 -15.89 -6.21
CA GLN A 178 21.43 -15.97 -7.37
C GLN A 178 19.96 -16.05 -6.98
N VAL A 179 19.15 -15.34 -7.76
CA VAL A 179 17.69 -15.41 -7.73
C VAL A 179 17.20 -15.79 -9.11
N ARG A 180 16.31 -16.78 -9.19
CA ARG A 180 15.69 -17.22 -10.42
C ARG A 180 14.21 -16.87 -10.40
N LEU A 181 13.74 -16.14 -11.42
CA LEU A 181 12.34 -15.79 -11.64
C LEU A 181 11.83 -16.46 -12.91
N GLU A 182 10.60 -16.92 -12.89
CA GLU A 182 9.88 -17.34 -14.10
C GLU A 182 8.76 -16.35 -14.41
N VAL A 183 8.75 -15.85 -15.63
CA VAL A 183 7.73 -14.93 -16.16
C VAL A 183 7.04 -15.59 -17.32
N THR A 184 5.71 -15.68 -17.25
CA THR A 184 4.88 -16.13 -18.38
C THR A 184 4.20 -14.95 -19.07
N GLU A 185 4.07 -15.01 -20.39
CA GLU A 185 3.37 -13.97 -21.15
C GLU A 185 2.67 -14.52 -22.39
N SER A 186 1.63 -13.82 -22.82
CA SER A 186 0.96 -14.09 -24.10
C SER A 186 1.49 -13.12 -25.16
N LEU A 187 2.09 -13.67 -26.21
CA LEU A 187 2.74 -12.91 -27.27
C LEU A 187 1.74 -12.16 -28.15
N GLN A 188 2.22 -11.07 -28.73
CA GLN A 188 1.44 -10.22 -29.60
C GLN A 188 1.85 -10.45 -31.07
N ALA A 189 0.86 -10.62 -31.95
CA ALA A 189 1.09 -10.47 -33.36
C ALA A 189 1.02 -8.98 -33.72
N GLY A 190 2.01 -8.53 -34.50
CA GLY A 190 1.96 -7.22 -35.12
C GLY A 190 0.90 -7.11 -36.23
N ARG A 191 0.66 -5.91 -36.76
CA ARG A 191 -0.24 -5.68 -37.92
C ARG A 191 0.16 -6.45 -39.17
N ASP A 192 1.43 -6.81 -39.27
CA ASP A 192 2.03 -7.63 -40.32
C ASP A 192 1.83 -9.15 -40.11
N GLY A 193 1.14 -9.54 -39.03
CA GLY A 193 0.88 -10.94 -38.68
C GLY A 193 2.08 -11.69 -38.14
N LEU A 194 3.20 -10.99 -37.85
CA LEU A 194 4.37 -11.58 -37.17
C LEU A 194 4.19 -11.55 -35.65
N LEU A 195 4.58 -12.61 -34.97
CA LEU A 195 4.67 -12.62 -33.52
C LEU A 195 5.92 -11.84 -33.07
N ASN A 196 5.76 -11.02 -32.06
CA ASN A 196 6.82 -10.24 -31.45
C ASN A 196 7.07 -10.74 -30.02
N PHE A 197 8.34 -10.96 -29.70
CA PHE A 197 8.77 -11.31 -28.34
C PHE A 197 9.89 -10.37 -27.90
N THR A 198 9.70 -9.71 -26.78
CA THR A 198 10.74 -8.92 -26.11
C THR A 198 10.86 -9.48 -24.70
N PRO A 199 12.02 -10.04 -24.30
CA PRO A 199 12.20 -10.55 -22.96
C PRO A 199 11.82 -9.52 -21.90
N PRO A 200 11.31 -9.95 -20.73
CA PRO A 200 10.99 -9.07 -19.61
C PRO A 200 12.28 -8.55 -18.95
N THR A 201 12.97 -7.65 -19.63
CA THR A 201 14.20 -7.01 -19.14
C THR A 201 13.91 -5.72 -18.37
N GLY A 202 12.66 -5.49 -17.98
CA GLY A 202 12.23 -4.28 -17.23
C GLY A 202 13.01 -4.00 -15.95
N PRO A 203 13.45 -5.03 -15.19
CA PRO A 203 14.36 -4.83 -14.07
C PRO A 203 15.78 -4.42 -14.48
N ILE A 204 16.16 -4.65 -15.77
CA ILE A 204 17.54 -4.47 -16.25
C ILE A 204 17.71 -3.02 -16.70
N GLY A 205 18.14 -2.15 -15.80
CA GLY A 205 18.47 -0.75 -16.10
C GLY A 205 19.75 -0.60 -16.92
N ARG A 206 20.08 0.63 -17.33
CA ARG A 206 21.30 0.95 -18.09
C ARG A 206 22.62 0.61 -17.37
N THR A 207 22.58 0.39 -16.05
CA THR A 207 23.74 0.08 -15.18
C THR A 207 23.92 -1.41 -14.93
N SER A 208 23.00 -2.27 -15.39
CA SER A 208 23.15 -3.72 -15.24
C SER A 208 24.06 -4.31 -16.32
N PRO A 209 24.72 -5.44 -16.05
CA PRO A 209 25.51 -6.14 -17.05
C PRO A 209 24.62 -6.55 -18.22
N ARG A 210 25.20 -6.56 -19.43
CA ARG A 210 24.48 -7.00 -20.63
C ARG A 210 23.96 -8.42 -20.40
N PRO A 211 22.64 -8.67 -20.55
CA PRO A 211 22.09 -10.00 -20.31
C PRO A 211 22.55 -10.99 -21.38
N ASP A 212 22.90 -12.19 -20.96
CA ASP A 212 22.96 -13.34 -21.89
C ASP A 212 21.54 -13.81 -22.19
N VAL A 213 21.14 -13.72 -23.47
CA VAL A 213 19.75 -13.98 -23.87
C VAL A 213 19.69 -15.10 -24.89
N GLN A 214 18.99 -16.18 -24.54
CA GLN A 214 18.68 -17.31 -25.37
C GLN A 214 17.16 -17.42 -25.57
N VAL A 215 16.73 -17.54 -26.83
CA VAL A 215 15.30 -17.67 -27.22
C VAL A 215 15.11 -18.89 -28.08
N GLU A 216 14.26 -19.79 -27.64
CA GLU A 216 13.81 -20.97 -28.39
C GLU A 216 12.31 -20.81 -28.73
N VAL A 217 11.96 -21.10 -29.99
CA VAL A 217 10.57 -21.09 -30.44
C VAL A 217 10.22 -22.46 -31.02
N ALA A 218 9.26 -23.14 -30.42
CA ALA A 218 8.82 -24.46 -30.84
C ALA A 218 8.41 -24.48 -32.33
N GLY A 219 9.00 -25.37 -33.11
CA GLY A 219 8.70 -25.49 -34.53
C GLY A 219 9.29 -24.41 -35.44
N VAL A 220 10.11 -23.49 -34.91
CA VAL A 220 10.77 -22.44 -35.69
C VAL A 220 12.29 -22.58 -35.58
N PRO A 221 12.99 -22.88 -36.71
CA PRO A 221 14.46 -22.94 -36.71
C PRO A 221 15.09 -21.60 -36.32
N PRO A 222 16.21 -21.59 -35.59
CA PRO A 222 16.88 -20.35 -35.16
C PRO A 222 17.17 -19.36 -36.29
N ALA A 223 17.47 -19.85 -37.47
CA ALA A 223 17.73 -19.04 -38.70
C ALA A 223 16.51 -18.24 -39.18
N ARG A 224 15.29 -18.61 -38.76
CA ARG A 224 14.05 -17.86 -39.08
C ARG A 224 13.65 -16.84 -38.02
N LEU A 225 14.36 -16.82 -36.88
CA LEU A 225 14.16 -15.82 -35.84
C LEU A 225 14.90 -14.54 -36.23
N ARG A 226 14.18 -13.46 -36.47
CA ARG A 226 14.78 -12.17 -36.83
C ARG A 226 14.80 -11.26 -35.62
N ARG A 227 15.95 -10.64 -35.33
CA ARG A 227 16.03 -9.50 -34.39
C ARG A 227 15.49 -8.24 -35.08
N LEU A 228 14.71 -7.47 -34.37
CA LEU A 228 14.16 -6.21 -34.87
C LEU A 228 15.26 -5.12 -34.85
N GLU A 229 15.58 -4.53 -36.00
CA GLU A 229 16.48 -3.39 -36.10
C GLU A 229 15.84 -2.18 -35.38
N GLY A 230 16.63 -1.46 -34.59
CA GLY A 230 16.15 -0.30 -33.81
C GLY A 230 15.43 -0.60 -32.49
N ALA A 231 15.11 -1.87 -32.20
CA ALA A 231 14.57 -2.33 -30.92
C ALA A 231 15.44 -3.47 -30.37
N PRO A 232 16.52 -3.19 -29.66
CA PRO A 232 17.45 -4.21 -29.18
C PRO A 232 16.73 -5.18 -28.25
N GLY A 233 16.88 -6.49 -28.55
CA GLY A 233 16.28 -7.55 -27.75
C GLY A 233 14.90 -8.01 -28.18
N THR A 234 14.33 -7.53 -29.29
CA THR A 234 13.04 -8.01 -29.80
C THR A 234 13.27 -9.03 -30.92
N TRP A 235 12.60 -10.19 -30.82
CA TRP A 235 12.58 -11.24 -31.83
C TRP A 235 11.23 -11.26 -32.54
N ARG A 236 11.27 -11.60 -33.86
CA ARG A 236 10.07 -11.65 -34.70
C ARG A 236 10.10 -12.89 -35.56
N TRP A 237 8.95 -13.53 -35.74
CA TRP A 237 8.76 -14.68 -36.64
C TRP A 237 7.32 -14.80 -37.10
N LYS A 238 7.14 -15.52 -38.21
CA LYS A 238 5.80 -15.85 -38.69
C LYS A 238 5.27 -17.08 -37.94
N PRO A 239 4.07 -17.05 -37.37
CA PRO A 239 3.44 -18.24 -36.78
C PRO A 239 3.16 -19.33 -37.81
N ALA A 240 3.22 -20.60 -37.37
CA ALA A 240 3.07 -21.75 -38.28
C ALA A 240 1.62 -21.94 -38.76
N THR A 241 0.63 -21.57 -37.98
CA THR A 241 -0.81 -21.76 -38.26
C THR A 241 -1.65 -20.59 -37.79
N THR A 242 -2.81 -20.38 -38.46
CA THR A 242 -3.84 -19.41 -38.01
C THR A 242 -5.20 -20.06 -38.25
N PRO A 243 -6.09 -20.25 -37.29
CA PRO A 243 -5.98 -19.85 -35.87
C PRO A 243 -4.93 -20.66 -35.08
N GLN A 244 -4.38 -20.05 -34.02
CA GLN A 244 -3.46 -20.75 -33.13
C GLN A 244 -4.21 -21.26 -31.90
N VAL A 245 -4.14 -22.55 -31.65
CA VAL A 245 -4.75 -23.21 -30.49
C VAL A 245 -3.66 -23.98 -29.76
N THR A 246 -3.53 -23.70 -28.47
CA THR A 246 -2.66 -24.45 -27.54
C THR A 246 -3.54 -25.12 -26.51
N VAL A 247 -3.34 -26.41 -26.28
CA VAL A 247 -4.05 -27.21 -25.27
C VAL A 247 -3.01 -27.85 -24.36
N ASP A 248 -3.21 -27.76 -23.06
CA ASP A 248 -2.40 -28.48 -22.07
C ASP A 248 -3.27 -29.06 -20.95
N THR A 249 -2.64 -29.92 -20.14
CA THR A 249 -3.27 -30.54 -18.98
C THR A 249 -2.60 -30.00 -17.72
N PHE A 250 -3.42 -29.57 -16.78
CA PHE A 250 -2.98 -29.11 -15.48
C PHE A 250 -3.91 -29.69 -14.41
N ASP A 251 -3.34 -30.38 -13.43
CA ASP A 251 -4.08 -30.95 -12.30
C ASP A 251 -5.24 -31.86 -12.74
N GLY A 252 -5.00 -32.66 -13.79
CA GLY A 252 -5.98 -33.56 -14.37
C GLY A 252 -7.05 -32.93 -15.28
N GLU A 253 -7.12 -31.61 -15.35
CA GLU A 253 -8.05 -30.84 -16.17
C GLU A 253 -7.35 -30.33 -17.45
N ARG A 254 -8.09 -30.26 -18.57
CA ARG A 254 -7.56 -29.77 -19.84
C ARG A 254 -7.98 -28.34 -20.10
N TYR A 255 -6.99 -27.48 -20.37
CA TYR A 255 -7.19 -26.07 -20.67
C TYR A 255 -6.78 -25.77 -22.11
N PHE A 256 -7.39 -24.75 -22.70
CA PHE A 256 -6.99 -24.28 -24.02
C PHE A 256 -6.85 -22.75 -24.05
N VAL A 257 -6.00 -22.29 -24.95
CA VAL A 257 -5.87 -20.90 -25.39
C VAL A 257 -5.96 -20.89 -26.91
N ALA A 258 -6.92 -20.16 -27.46
CA ALA A 258 -7.08 -19.96 -28.90
C ALA A 258 -6.92 -18.48 -29.25
N GLN A 259 -6.10 -18.17 -30.25
CA GLN A 259 -5.98 -16.84 -30.85
C GLN A 259 -6.58 -16.85 -32.25
N LEU A 260 -7.50 -15.95 -32.50
CA LEU A 260 -8.32 -15.92 -33.71
C LEU A 260 -8.23 -14.56 -34.37
N PRO A 261 -8.12 -14.51 -35.73
CA PRO A 261 -8.29 -13.27 -36.45
C PRO A 261 -9.72 -12.78 -36.33
N TRP A 262 -9.88 -11.54 -35.94
CA TRP A 262 -11.19 -10.93 -35.73
C TRP A 262 -11.23 -9.50 -36.26
N ARG A 263 -12.03 -9.29 -37.29
CA ARG A 263 -12.30 -7.95 -37.82
C ARG A 263 -13.81 -7.79 -37.95
N VAL A 264 -14.33 -6.73 -37.35
CA VAL A 264 -15.72 -6.30 -37.49
C VAL A 264 -15.65 -4.84 -37.95
N ALA A 265 -16.40 -4.51 -39.00
CA ALA A 265 -16.57 -3.11 -39.39
C ALA A 265 -17.49 -2.42 -38.40
N GLU A 266 -17.09 -1.28 -37.93
CA GLU A 266 -17.86 -0.50 -36.98
C GLU A 266 -18.21 0.87 -37.57
N PRO A 267 -19.45 1.37 -37.42
CA PRO A 267 -19.84 2.69 -37.88
C PRO A 267 -19.09 3.77 -37.11
N ALA A 268 -18.69 4.86 -37.78
CA ALA A 268 -18.00 5.97 -37.13
C ALA A 268 -18.91 6.60 -36.06
N ARG A 269 -18.33 6.96 -34.92
CA ARG A 269 -19.02 7.70 -33.88
C ARG A 269 -19.07 9.18 -34.22
N PRO A 270 -20.22 9.92 -34.02
CA PRO A 270 -20.22 11.37 -34.14
C PRO A 270 -19.28 12.00 -33.12
N ALA A 271 -18.66 13.13 -33.50
CA ALA A 271 -17.78 13.87 -32.62
C ALA A 271 -18.57 14.37 -31.40
N PRO A 272 -18.04 14.26 -30.18
CA PRO A 272 -18.71 14.78 -28.97
C PRO A 272 -18.75 16.32 -29.01
N ALA A 273 -19.85 16.90 -28.51
CA ALA A 273 -19.96 18.35 -28.31
C ALA A 273 -19.31 18.77 -26.97
N ARG A 274 -19.26 17.85 -25.99
CA ARG A 274 -18.68 18.09 -24.66
C ARG A 274 -17.70 16.97 -24.27
N ILE A 275 -16.59 17.36 -23.67
CA ILE A 275 -15.62 16.44 -23.05
C ILE A 275 -15.53 16.80 -21.57
N VAL A 276 -15.70 15.83 -20.69
CA VAL A 276 -15.36 15.94 -19.26
C VAL A 276 -13.95 15.39 -19.07
N LEU A 277 -12.98 16.24 -18.81
CA LEU A 277 -11.60 15.84 -18.56
C LEU A 277 -11.37 15.74 -17.05
N LEU A 278 -11.21 14.53 -16.56
CA LEU A 278 -10.86 14.19 -15.18
C LEU A 278 -9.32 14.08 -15.15
N TRP A 279 -8.67 15.06 -14.58
CA TRP A 279 -7.21 15.14 -14.51
C TRP A 279 -6.75 14.76 -13.10
N ASP A 280 -6.11 13.61 -12.97
CA ASP A 280 -5.52 13.18 -11.71
C ASP A 280 -4.25 13.99 -11.43
N ALA A 281 -4.27 14.77 -10.36
CA ALA A 281 -3.17 15.60 -9.88
C ALA A 281 -2.70 15.19 -8.46
N SER A 282 -2.89 13.91 -8.09
CA SER A 282 -2.37 13.32 -6.86
C SER A 282 -0.82 13.28 -6.83
N GLY A 283 -0.24 12.95 -5.68
CA GLY A 283 1.21 12.82 -5.51
C GLY A 283 1.83 11.76 -6.43
N SER A 284 1.16 10.61 -6.64
CA SER A 284 1.63 9.53 -7.52
C SER A 284 1.70 9.94 -8.99
N ALA A 285 0.92 10.94 -9.39
CA ALA A 285 0.94 11.49 -10.73
C ALA A 285 2.34 12.02 -11.17
N ALA A 286 3.23 12.29 -10.21
CA ALA A 286 4.63 12.62 -10.49
C ALA A 286 5.41 11.49 -11.21
N GLY A 287 4.96 10.23 -11.08
CA GLY A 287 5.53 9.07 -11.74
C GLY A 287 5.04 8.84 -13.18
N ARG A 288 4.11 9.66 -13.69
CA ARG A 288 3.56 9.55 -15.04
C ARG A 288 4.39 10.36 -16.05
N ASP A 289 4.46 9.88 -17.30
CA ASP A 289 5.03 10.65 -18.43
C ASP A 289 4.02 11.71 -18.91
N ARG A 290 4.01 12.84 -18.22
CA ARG A 290 3.11 13.96 -18.50
C ARG A 290 3.27 14.48 -19.93
N THR A 291 4.47 14.38 -20.51
CA THR A 291 4.72 14.82 -21.89
C THR A 291 3.91 13.98 -22.87
N ARG A 292 3.90 12.66 -22.73
CA ARG A 292 3.09 11.77 -23.56
C ARG A 292 1.59 12.00 -23.38
N GLU A 293 1.15 12.26 -22.16
CA GLU A 293 -0.26 12.56 -21.86
C GLU A 293 -0.70 13.83 -22.57
N LEU A 294 0.08 14.91 -22.47
CA LEU A 294 -0.22 16.17 -23.16
C LEU A 294 -0.12 16.04 -24.69
N GLN A 295 0.80 15.25 -25.22
CA GLN A 295 0.86 14.95 -26.65
C GLN A 295 -0.37 14.18 -27.13
N ALA A 296 -0.88 13.21 -26.37
CA ALA A 296 -2.09 12.47 -26.70
C ALA A 296 -3.33 13.39 -26.67
N LEU A 297 -3.44 14.27 -25.67
CA LEU A 297 -4.50 15.27 -25.59
C LEU A 297 -4.39 16.29 -26.74
N ASP A 298 -3.18 16.74 -27.08
CA ASP A 298 -2.96 17.65 -28.22
C ASP A 298 -3.46 17.04 -29.52
N ALA A 299 -3.05 15.82 -29.83
CA ALA A 299 -3.48 15.11 -31.03
C ALA A 299 -5.01 14.88 -31.07
N TYR A 300 -5.62 14.64 -29.90
CA TYR A 300 -7.06 14.45 -29.80
C TYR A 300 -7.84 15.75 -29.94
N LEU A 301 -7.48 16.79 -29.16
CA LEU A 301 -8.22 18.05 -29.10
C LEU A 301 -8.07 18.89 -30.36
N ARG A 302 -6.93 18.87 -31.05
CA ARG A 302 -6.74 19.51 -32.35
C ARG A 302 -7.61 18.97 -33.47
N SER A 303 -8.18 17.80 -33.31
CA SER A 303 -9.08 17.18 -34.28
C SER A 303 -10.50 17.79 -34.30
N PHE A 304 -10.84 18.62 -33.32
CA PHE A 304 -12.17 19.19 -33.19
C PHE A 304 -12.24 20.60 -33.78
N VAL A 305 -13.29 20.87 -34.59
CA VAL A 305 -13.61 22.22 -35.05
C VAL A 305 -14.12 23.06 -33.88
N GLN A 306 -14.98 22.45 -33.03
CA GLN A 306 -15.51 23.06 -31.83
C GLN A 306 -15.87 21.96 -30.82
N VAL A 307 -15.46 22.14 -29.56
CA VAL A 307 -15.82 21.27 -28.44
C VAL A 307 -15.68 22.03 -27.12
N THR A 308 -16.59 21.80 -26.18
CA THR A 308 -16.47 22.33 -24.80
C THR A 308 -15.81 21.28 -23.92
N VAL A 309 -14.74 21.66 -23.19
CA VAL A 309 -14.08 20.78 -22.22
C VAL A 309 -14.33 21.30 -20.82
N SER A 310 -14.91 20.46 -19.98
CA SER A 310 -15.04 20.68 -18.53
C SER A 310 -13.88 19.97 -17.82
N LEU A 311 -12.89 20.73 -17.34
CA LEU A 311 -11.76 20.21 -16.57
C LEU A 311 -12.17 20.04 -15.11
N ILE A 312 -12.02 18.84 -14.58
CA ILE A 312 -12.17 18.49 -13.16
C ILE A 312 -10.82 17.94 -12.68
N VAL A 313 -10.20 18.64 -11.74
CA VAL A 313 -8.97 18.15 -11.11
C VAL A 313 -9.34 17.19 -9.99
N ALA A 314 -8.80 15.97 -10.07
CA ALA A 314 -9.07 14.89 -9.13
C ALA A 314 -7.83 14.64 -8.24
N ARG A 315 -8.05 14.56 -6.92
CA ARG A 315 -7.05 14.26 -5.88
C ARG A 315 -7.72 13.48 -4.75
N ASP A 316 -7.52 13.88 -3.49
CA ASP A 316 -8.25 13.46 -2.30
C ASP A 316 -9.77 13.68 -2.45
N ARG A 317 -10.16 14.59 -3.32
CA ARG A 317 -11.53 14.89 -3.78
C ARG A 317 -11.50 15.47 -5.19
N ALA A 318 -12.67 15.52 -5.84
CA ALA A 318 -12.85 16.26 -7.10
C ALA A 318 -12.96 17.76 -6.82
N GLU A 319 -12.25 18.58 -7.60
CA GLU A 319 -12.40 20.03 -7.56
C GLU A 319 -13.55 20.52 -8.46
N PRO A 320 -14.05 21.74 -8.26
CA PRO A 320 -15.10 22.31 -9.12
C PRO A 320 -14.68 22.35 -10.60
N ALA A 321 -15.60 21.99 -11.47
CA ALA A 321 -15.34 21.99 -12.92
C ALA A 321 -15.03 23.40 -13.46
N ARG A 322 -14.00 23.48 -14.31
CA ARG A 322 -13.66 24.69 -15.07
C ARG A 322 -13.91 24.44 -16.54
N GLU A 323 -14.63 25.33 -17.23
CA GLU A 323 -15.03 25.16 -18.62
C GLU A 323 -14.08 25.87 -19.59
N PHE A 324 -13.73 25.18 -20.66
CA PHE A 324 -12.88 25.67 -21.75
C PHE A 324 -13.54 25.39 -23.09
N ASN A 325 -13.69 26.44 -23.92
CA ASN A 325 -14.24 26.33 -25.28
C ASN A 325 -13.12 26.23 -26.28
N ILE A 326 -12.93 25.06 -26.85
CA ILE A 326 -11.91 24.79 -27.87
C ILE A 326 -12.49 25.06 -29.24
N ARG A 327 -11.84 25.90 -30.01
CA ARG A 327 -12.24 26.24 -31.39
C ARG A 327 -11.06 26.03 -32.31
N ARG A 328 -11.28 25.33 -33.45
CA ARG A 328 -10.23 24.99 -34.43
C ARG A 328 -8.99 24.36 -33.82
N GLY A 329 -9.20 23.53 -32.77
CA GLY A 329 -8.11 22.84 -32.11
C GLY A 329 -7.24 23.70 -31.19
N ASP A 330 -7.58 24.96 -30.94
CA ASP A 330 -6.86 25.81 -29.98
C ASP A 330 -7.32 25.45 -28.54
N TRP A 331 -6.44 24.79 -27.79
CA TRP A 331 -6.66 24.37 -26.41
C TRP A 331 -5.61 24.92 -25.43
N GLN A 332 -4.87 25.98 -25.86
CA GLN A 332 -3.73 26.52 -25.11
C GLN A 332 -4.11 26.91 -23.65
N ALA A 333 -5.29 27.52 -23.46
CA ALA A 333 -5.77 27.90 -22.13
C ALA A 333 -6.02 26.68 -21.22
N LEU A 334 -6.59 25.61 -21.75
CA LEU A 334 -6.76 24.34 -21.03
C LEU A 334 -5.41 23.70 -20.70
N ARG A 335 -4.48 23.70 -21.66
CA ARG A 335 -3.14 23.16 -21.46
C ARG A 335 -2.41 23.88 -20.33
N GLN A 336 -2.43 25.19 -20.32
CA GLN A 336 -1.81 26.00 -19.28
C GLN A 336 -2.45 25.73 -17.92
N ALA A 337 -3.77 25.58 -17.86
CA ALA A 337 -4.49 25.24 -16.63
C ALA A 337 -4.04 23.88 -16.09
N ILE A 338 -3.86 22.87 -16.95
CA ILE A 338 -3.35 21.54 -16.56
C ILE A 338 -1.90 21.61 -16.09
N GLU A 339 -1.03 22.31 -16.86
CA GLU A 339 0.41 22.40 -16.55
C GLU A 339 0.69 23.15 -15.25
N SER A 340 -0.17 24.09 -14.86
CA SER A 340 -0.05 24.87 -13.61
C SER A 340 -0.56 24.13 -12.37
N GLU A 341 -1.28 23.00 -12.52
CA GLU A 341 -1.80 22.25 -11.36
C GLU A 341 -0.68 21.61 -10.57
N PRO A 342 -0.59 21.88 -9.25
CA PRO A 342 0.36 21.21 -8.38
C PRO A 342 -0.06 19.74 -8.19
N LEU A 343 0.91 18.83 -8.20
CA LEU A 343 0.69 17.42 -7.86
C LEU A 343 0.75 17.26 -6.36
N ASP A 344 -0.39 17.13 -5.67
CA ASP A 344 -0.49 17.13 -4.21
C ASP A 344 -1.69 16.37 -3.70
N GLY A 345 -1.55 15.71 -2.53
CA GLY A 345 -2.59 14.88 -1.94
C GLY A 345 -2.66 13.49 -2.52
N ALA A 346 -3.48 12.65 -1.91
CA ALA A 346 -3.70 11.27 -2.34
C ALA A 346 -4.75 11.14 -3.44
N SER A 347 -4.81 9.96 -4.04
CA SER A 347 -5.71 9.66 -5.14
C SER A 347 -6.97 8.94 -4.62
N HIS A 348 -8.14 9.58 -4.72
CA HIS A 348 -9.42 9.04 -4.30
C HIS A 348 -10.26 8.61 -5.50
N ALA A 349 -10.63 7.34 -5.58
CA ALA A 349 -11.39 6.82 -6.72
C ALA A 349 -12.73 7.54 -6.96
N ALA A 350 -13.42 8.02 -5.92
CA ALA A 350 -14.65 8.78 -6.07
C ALA A 350 -14.44 10.12 -6.79
N ALA A 351 -13.22 10.69 -6.77
CA ALA A 351 -12.90 11.92 -7.49
C ALA A 351 -12.78 11.72 -9.02
N TRP A 352 -12.73 10.48 -9.47
CA TRP A 352 -12.65 10.13 -10.90
C TRP A 352 -14.01 9.98 -11.57
N GLN A 353 -15.11 10.19 -10.85
CA GLN A 353 -16.45 10.04 -11.40
C GLN A 353 -16.83 11.26 -12.24
N PRO A 354 -17.31 11.07 -13.49
CA PRO A 354 -17.95 12.15 -14.21
C PRO A 354 -19.23 12.60 -13.48
N PRO A 355 -19.62 13.87 -13.57
CA PRO A 355 -20.90 14.33 -13.06
C PRO A 355 -22.08 13.52 -13.61
N SER A 356 -23.14 13.34 -12.82
CA SER A 356 -24.39 12.70 -13.25
C SER A 356 -25.24 13.61 -14.17
N GLY A 357 -26.15 13.01 -14.92
CA GLY A 357 -27.09 13.75 -15.77
C GLY A 357 -26.51 14.31 -17.08
N LEU A 358 -25.36 13.80 -17.51
CA LEU A 358 -24.75 14.15 -18.79
C LEU A 358 -25.41 13.38 -19.94
N ASP A 359 -25.61 14.03 -21.10
CA ASP A 359 -26.13 13.36 -22.30
C ASP A 359 -25.05 12.45 -22.93
N PRO A 360 -25.23 11.11 -22.94
CA PRO A 360 -24.26 10.16 -23.48
C PRO A 360 -24.08 10.22 -24.99
N ARG A 361 -24.99 10.86 -25.71
CA ARG A 361 -24.91 11.02 -27.17
C ARG A 361 -23.93 12.11 -27.58
N THR A 362 -23.79 13.14 -26.74
CA THR A 362 -23.00 14.34 -27.06
C THR A 362 -21.79 14.53 -26.14
N THR A 363 -21.66 13.71 -25.07
CA THR A 363 -20.60 13.84 -24.07
C THR A 363 -19.72 12.61 -24.01
N VAL A 364 -18.43 12.84 -23.78
CA VAL A 364 -17.41 11.81 -23.48
C VAL A 364 -16.65 12.25 -22.24
N ALA A 365 -16.33 11.32 -21.34
CA ALA A 365 -15.42 11.55 -20.23
C ALA A 365 -14.03 10.96 -20.53
N LEU A 366 -12.99 11.70 -20.20
CA LEU A 366 -11.59 11.25 -20.25
C LEU A 366 -11.02 11.30 -18.85
N LEU A 367 -10.52 10.19 -18.33
CA LEU A 367 -9.74 10.12 -17.09
C LEU A 367 -8.28 9.90 -17.43
N VAL A 368 -7.42 10.84 -17.05
CA VAL A 368 -5.96 10.73 -17.16
C VAL A 368 -5.40 10.46 -15.77
N SER A 369 -4.98 9.21 -15.49
CA SER A 369 -4.57 8.75 -14.16
C SER A 369 -3.66 7.51 -14.27
N ASP A 370 -2.89 7.23 -13.23
CA ASP A 370 -2.21 5.94 -13.04
C ASP A 370 -3.13 4.85 -12.45
N GLY A 371 -4.33 5.21 -12.02
CA GLY A 371 -5.31 4.27 -11.45
C GLY A 371 -5.02 3.82 -10.02
N LEU A 372 -3.99 4.38 -9.36
CA LEU A 372 -3.61 4.04 -7.98
C LEU A 372 -4.51 4.79 -7.00
N ALA A 373 -5.66 4.20 -6.63
CA ALA A 373 -6.52 4.76 -5.58
C ALA A 373 -6.04 4.27 -4.20
N ASN A 374 -5.40 5.14 -3.47
CA ASN A 374 -4.79 4.88 -2.17
C ASN A 374 -5.47 5.62 -1.01
N TRP A 375 -6.58 6.33 -1.31
CA TRP A 375 -7.33 7.14 -0.35
C TRP A 375 -8.80 6.78 -0.33
N GLY A 376 -9.40 6.79 0.88
CA GLY A 376 -10.82 6.53 1.09
C GLY A 376 -11.21 5.05 0.99
N ALA A 377 -12.47 4.75 1.31
CA ALA A 377 -13.03 3.41 1.17
C ALA A 377 -13.14 3.04 -0.32
N GLY A 378 -12.89 1.78 -0.64
CA GLY A 378 -13.19 1.19 -1.94
C GLY A 378 -14.70 1.14 -2.17
N ALA A 379 -15.33 2.30 -2.34
CA ALA A 379 -16.77 2.40 -2.62
C ALA A 379 -17.09 1.70 -3.94
N ALA A 380 -18.27 1.09 -4.00
CA ALA A 380 -18.81 0.61 -5.27
C ALA A 380 -18.79 1.75 -6.28
N TRP A 381 -18.14 1.55 -7.43
CA TRP A 381 -18.08 2.54 -8.50
C TRP A 381 -19.40 2.48 -9.28
N PRO A 382 -20.25 3.50 -9.21
CA PRO A 382 -21.43 3.55 -10.07
C PRO A 382 -20.99 3.63 -11.53
N ALA A 383 -21.59 2.82 -12.38
CA ALA A 383 -21.26 2.83 -13.80
C ALA A 383 -21.54 4.23 -14.38
N PRO A 384 -20.58 4.88 -15.05
CA PRO A 384 -20.82 6.17 -15.68
C PRO A 384 -21.88 6.08 -16.76
N GLU A 385 -22.75 7.08 -16.82
CA GLU A 385 -23.80 7.17 -17.86
C GLU A 385 -23.21 7.49 -19.23
N VAL A 386 -22.08 8.20 -19.26
CA VAL A 386 -21.35 8.59 -20.48
C VAL A 386 -20.15 7.69 -20.72
N PRO A 387 -19.68 7.53 -21.96
CA PRO A 387 -18.44 6.82 -22.23
C PRO A 387 -17.26 7.40 -21.47
N LEU A 388 -16.62 6.59 -20.64
CA LEU A 388 -15.42 6.96 -19.90
C LEU A 388 -14.20 6.30 -20.55
N HIS A 389 -13.36 7.09 -21.17
CA HIS A 389 -12.04 6.63 -21.61
C HIS A 389 -11.02 6.90 -20.53
N THR A 390 -10.15 5.93 -20.27
CA THR A 390 -9.05 6.06 -19.31
C THR A 390 -7.71 6.06 -20.05
N LEU A 391 -6.82 6.99 -19.71
CA LEU A 391 -5.50 7.14 -20.31
C LEU A 391 -4.44 7.06 -19.21
N SER A 392 -3.36 6.35 -19.46
CA SER A 392 -2.23 6.30 -18.54
C SER A 392 -0.89 6.26 -19.26
N ALA A 393 0.07 7.03 -18.75
CA ALA A 393 1.47 7.00 -19.16
C ALA A 393 2.40 6.62 -18.00
N ALA A 394 1.91 5.82 -17.02
CA ALA A 394 2.67 5.37 -15.88
C ALA A 394 3.12 3.91 -16.03
N PRO A 395 4.42 3.59 -15.90
CA PRO A 395 4.91 2.21 -15.95
C PRO A 395 4.26 1.28 -14.91
N GLY A 396 3.95 1.82 -13.72
CA GLY A 396 3.33 1.09 -12.60
C GLY A 396 1.83 1.27 -12.46
N ALA A 397 1.12 1.71 -13.52
CA ALA A 397 -0.31 1.95 -13.48
C ALA A 397 -1.13 0.72 -13.04
N ASP A 398 -2.21 0.93 -12.31
CA ASP A 398 -3.26 -0.07 -12.10
C ASP A 398 -4.15 -0.18 -13.35
N ALA A 399 -3.56 -0.73 -14.41
CA ALA A 399 -4.24 -0.89 -15.69
C ALA A 399 -5.49 -1.80 -15.60
N ALA A 400 -5.57 -2.70 -14.62
CA ALA A 400 -6.73 -3.54 -14.38
C ALA A 400 -7.91 -2.68 -13.93
N ARG A 401 -7.70 -1.81 -12.95
CA ARG A 401 -8.70 -0.85 -12.49
C ARG A 401 -9.11 0.12 -13.59
N LEU A 402 -8.16 0.72 -14.31
CA LEU A 402 -8.47 1.66 -15.40
C LEU A 402 -9.30 1.01 -16.50
N ARG A 403 -9.00 -0.25 -16.87
CA ARG A 403 -9.82 -1.02 -17.81
C ARG A 403 -11.21 -1.31 -17.25
N ALA A 404 -11.29 -1.69 -15.97
CA ALA A 404 -12.56 -1.95 -15.32
C ALA A 404 -13.46 -0.72 -15.31
N LEU A 405 -12.91 0.45 -14.95
CA LEU A 405 -13.62 1.73 -14.96
C LEU A 405 -14.15 2.08 -16.36
N SER A 406 -13.30 1.93 -17.38
CA SER A 406 -13.72 2.18 -18.75
C SER A 406 -14.74 1.15 -19.25
N ALA A 407 -14.58 -0.14 -18.94
CA ALA A 407 -15.50 -1.20 -19.33
C ALA A 407 -16.89 -1.10 -18.64
N ALA A 408 -16.96 -0.49 -17.46
CA ALA A 408 -18.22 -0.23 -16.76
C ALA A 408 -19.08 0.82 -17.47
N SER A 409 -18.52 1.63 -18.37
CA SER A 409 -19.23 2.67 -19.11
C SER A 409 -19.56 2.24 -20.54
N PRO A 410 -20.70 2.70 -21.11
CA PRO A 410 -21.07 2.35 -22.49
C PRO A 410 -20.05 2.88 -23.51
N GLY A 411 -19.23 2.01 -24.08
CA GLY A 411 -18.23 2.37 -25.11
C GLY A 411 -16.97 3.03 -24.59
N GLY A 412 -16.71 2.93 -23.28
CA GLY A 412 -15.45 3.35 -22.68
C GLY A 412 -14.27 2.48 -23.10
N ARG A 413 -13.06 3.03 -23.03
CA ARG A 413 -11.81 2.35 -23.42
C ARG A 413 -10.66 2.77 -22.53
N HIS A 414 -9.73 1.83 -22.31
CA HIS A 414 -8.43 2.12 -21.71
C HIS A 414 -7.37 2.28 -22.80
N VAL A 415 -6.57 3.34 -22.70
CA VAL A 415 -5.45 3.63 -23.60
C VAL A 415 -4.16 3.69 -22.79
N ASP A 416 -3.29 2.70 -23.01
CA ASP A 416 -1.94 2.70 -22.47
C ASP A 416 -1.01 3.51 -23.38
N LEU A 417 -0.68 4.73 -22.96
CA LEU A 417 0.16 5.66 -23.72
C LEU A 417 1.64 5.26 -23.76
N LEU A 418 2.06 4.24 -22.99
CA LEU A 418 3.40 3.67 -23.13
C LEU A 418 3.51 2.71 -24.32
N SER A 419 2.37 2.16 -24.75
CA SER A 419 2.29 1.19 -25.85
C SER A 419 1.85 1.79 -27.20
N VAL A 420 1.27 2.99 -27.22
CA VAL A 420 0.80 3.68 -28.42
C VAL A 420 1.34 5.10 -28.50
N ASP A 421 1.52 5.62 -29.73
CA ASP A 421 1.88 7.03 -29.94
C ASP A 421 0.66 7.97 -29.85
N ALA A 422 0.89 9.27 -29.83
CA ALA A 422 -0.15 10.26 -29.66
C ALA A 422 -1.19 10.28 -30.81
N PRO A 423 -0.82 10.19 -32.10
CA PRO A 423 -1.78 10.05 -33.20
C PRO A 423 -2.66 8.80 -33.09
N GLU A 424 -2.07 7.68 -32.71
CA GLU A 424 -2.80 6.43 -32.51
C GLU A 424 -3.72 6.53 -31.30
N ALA A 425 -3.30 7.11 -30.17
CA ALA A 425 -4.16 7.36 -29.02
C ALA A 425 -5.38 8.23 -29.40
N ALA A 426 -5.17 9.31 -30.13
CA ALA A 426 -6.25 10.17 -30.62
C ALA A 426 -7.21 9.44 -31.54
N ARG A 427 -6.71 8.55 -32.39
CA ARG A 427 -7.53 7.71 -33.25
C ARG A 427 -8.40 6.74 -32.44
N VAL A 428 -7.81 6.12 -31.40
CA VAL A 428 -8.50 5.19 -30.47
C VAL A 428 -9.67 5.87 -29.76
N LEU A 429 -9.44 7.09 -29.28
CA LEU A 429 -10.46 7.85 -28.54
C LEU A 429 -11.67 8.23 -29.41
N ARG A 430 -11.52 8.27 -30.74
CA ARG A 430 -12.59 8.58 -31.71
C ARG A 430 -13.26 7.35 -32.29
N GLU A 431 -12.70 6.17 -32.08
CA GLU A 431 -13.32 4.94 -32.57
C GLU A 431 -14.69 4.66 -31.91
N PRO A 432 -15.59 4.02 -32.65
CA PRO A 432 -16.85 3.55 -32.07
C PRO A 432 -16.60 2.53 -30.95
N PRO A 433 -17.60 2.30 -30.06
CA PRO A 433 -17.49 1.31 -29.02
C PRO A 433 -17.11 -0.06 -29.58
N ALA A 434 -16.16 -0.75 -28.91
CA ALA A 434 -15.83 -2.11 -29.30
C ALA A 434 -17.07 -3.04 -29.12
N PRO A 435 -17.29 -3.99 -30.05
CA PRO A 435 -18.39 -4.92 -29.90
C PRO A 435 -18.20 -5.80 -28.66
N THR A 436 -19.29 -6.09 -27.98
CA THR A 436 -19.29 -7.08 -26.90
C THR A 436 -19.18 -8.47 -27.53
N VAL A 437 -18.17 -9.25 -27.12
CA VAL A 437 -17.97 -10.63 -27.59
C VAL A 437 -18.22 -11.60 -26.46
N THR A 438 -19.09 -12.57 -26.70
CA THR A 438 -19.36 -13.70 -25.80
C THR A 438 -18.94 -15.01 -26.47
N ALA A 439 -18.53 -15.97 -25.65
CA ALA A 439 -18.17 -17.31 -26.10
C ALA A 439 -19.11 -18.35 -25.48
N HIS A 440 -19.54 -19.33 -26.29
CA HIS A 440 -20.42 -20.41 -25.86
C HIS A 440 -19.92 -21.76 -26.39
N SER A 441 -20.05 -22.80 -25.60
CA SER A 441 -19.76 -24.19 -26.01
C SER A 441 -20.50 -25.15 -25.09
N PHE A 442 -20.89 -26.32 -25.63
CA PHE A 442 -21.41 -27.44 -24.83
C PHE A 442 -20.29 -28.40 -24.36
N GLN A 443 -19.13 -28.34 -25.01
CA GLN A 443 -18.00 -29.24 -24.76
C GLN A 443 -16.82 -28.50 -24.06
N ALA A 444 -16.96 -27.20 -23.79
CA ALA A 444 -16.01 -26.42 -23.02
C ALA A 444 -16.75 -25.55 -21.98
N ARG A 445 -16.10 -25.31 -20.84
CA ARG A 445 -16.67 -24.56 -19.74
C ARG A 445 -15.73 -23.41 -19.30
N GLU A 446 -16.25 -22.48 -18.52
CA GLU A 446 -15.53 -21.34 -17.97
C GLU A 446 -14.73 -20.56 -19.04
N LEU A 447 -15.41 -20.28 -20.15
CA LEU A 447 -14.85 -19.55 -21.27
C LEU A 447 -14.55 -18.10 -20.89
N GLN A 448 -13.35 -17.63 -21.22
CA GLN A 448 -12.93 -16.24 -21.08
C GLN A 448 -12.59 -15.69 -22.46
N VAL A 449 -12.99 -14.45 -22.76
CA VAL A 449 -12.68 -13.77 -24.02
C VAL A 449 -11.87 -12.52 -23.72
N ASP A 450 -10.65 -12.47 -24.21
CA ASP A 450 -9.80 -11.28 -24.16
C ASP A 450 -9.96 -10.48 -25.47
N THR A 451 -10.65 -9.36 -25.39
CA THR A 451 -10.90 -8.44 -26.51
C THR A 451 -9.89 -7.30 -26.58
N SER A 452 -8.92 -7.25 -25.67
CA SER A 452 -7.93 -6.15 -25.56
C SER A 452 -7.18 -5.87 -26.87
N ARG A 453 -7.11 -6.90 -27.76
CA ARG A 453 -6.41 -6.84 -29.06
C ARG A 453 -7.34 -6.88 -30.28
N MET A 454 -8.62 -6.70 -30.08
CA MET A 454 -9.59 -6.71 -31.19
C MET A 454 -9.25 -5.65 -32.26
N ARG A 455 -8.63 -4.56 -31.85
CA ARG A 455 -8.16 -3.47 -32.73
C ARG A 455 -7.02 -3.90 -33.66
N GLU A 456 -6.18 -4.81 -33.19
CA GLU A 456 -5.09 -5.40 -33.99
C GLU A 456 -5.64 -6.50 -34.91
N GLY A 457 -6.95 -6.72 -34.85
CA GLY A 457 -7.64 -7.74 -35.64
C GLY A 457 -7.55 -9.14 -35.03
N LEU A 458 -7.36 -9.23 -33.71
CA LEU A 458 -7.19 -10.48 -32.96
C LEU A 458 -8.04 -10.51 -31.72
N ILE A 459 -8.56 -11.69 -31.35
CA ILE A 459 -9.14 -12.00 -30.05
C ILE A 459 -8.48 -13.25 -29.48
N GLN A 460 -8.46 -13.36 -28.18
CA GLN A 460 -8.01 -14.56 -27.48
C GLN A 460 -9.17 -15.15 -26.69
N VAL A 461 -9.33 -16.47 -26.80
CA VAL A 461 -10.35 -17.23 -26.05
C VAL A 461 -9.65 -18.31 -25.26
N THR A 462 -9.99 -18.42 -23.99
CA THR A 462 -9.49 -19.48 -23.11
C THR A 462 -10.66 -20.22 -22.47
N GLY A 463 -10.45 -21.46 -22.06
CA GLY A 463 -11.47 -22.24 -21.38
C GLY A 463 -10.95 -23.60 -20.95
N MET A 464 -11.84 -24.36 -20.31
CA MET A 464 -11.59 -25.73 -19.88
C MET A 464 -12.35 -26.68 -20.79
N LEU A 465 -11.69 -27.76 -21.26
CA LEU A 465 -12.34 -28.79 -22.10
C LEU A 465 -13.06 -29.81 -21.22
N ALA A 466 -14.34 -29.96 -21.45
CA ALA A 466 -15.16 -31.01 -20.83
C ALA A 466 -15.18 -32.31 -21.70
N ALA A 467 -14.72 -32.25 -22.98
CA ALA A 467 -14.62 -33.36 -23.91
C ALA A 467 -13.27 -33.30 -24.66
N PRO A 468 -12.85 -34.41 -25.35
CA PRO A 468 -11.61 -34.42 -26.15
C PRO A 468 -11.55 -33.37 -27.26
N ARG A 469 -12.72 -32.99 -27.77
CA ARG A 469 -12.89 -31.95 -28.78
C ARG A 469 -14.02 -31.02 -28.36
N ALA A 470 -13.88 -29.76 -28.66
CA ALA A 470 -14.89 -28.74 -28.37
C ALA A 470 -15.08 -27.85 -29.60
N ARG A 471 -16.33 -27.53 -29.91
CA ARG A 471 -16.66 -26.42 -30.80
C ARG A 471 -17.05 -25.21 -29.99
N VAL A 472 -16.35 -24.11 -30.19
CA VAL A 472 -16.60 -22.85 -29.52
C VAL A 472 -17.22 -21.86 -30.50
N GLU A 473 -18.40 -21.33 -30.14
CA GLU A 473 -19.08 -20.30 -30.89
C GLU A 473 -18.85 -18.96 -30.24
N LEU A 474 -18.46 -17.97 -31.03
CA LEU A 474 -18.28 -16.59 -30.64
C LEU A 474 -19.40 -15.74 -31.23
N GLN A 475 -20.04 -14.97 -30.40
CA GLN A 475 -21.05 -14.00 -30.79
C GLN A 475 -20.60 -12.60 -30.44
N ALA A 476 -20.40 -11.75 -31.46
CA ALA A 476 -20.14 -10.35 -31.28
C ALA A 476 -21.41 -9.55 -31.55
N ARG A 477 -21.64 -8.55 -30.70
CA ARG A 477 -22.72 -7.59 -30.85
C ARG A 477 -22.15 -6.18 -30.90
N SER A 478 -22.29 -5.52 -32.01
CA SER A 478 -21.90 -4.11 -32.20
C SER A 478 -22.89 -3.15 -31.57
N ALA A 479 -22.50 -1.88 -31.38
CA ALA A 479 -23.33 -0.85 -30.77
C ALA A 479 -24.61 -0.54 -31.55
N ASP A 480 -24.62 -0.75 -32.87
CA ASP A 480 -25.76 -0.62 -33.76
C ASP A 480 -26.75 -1.84 -33.72
N GLY A 481 -26.44 -2.86 -32.89
CA GLY A 481 -27.19 -4.09 -32.76
C GLY A 481 -26.81 -5.19 -33.78
N THR A 482 -25.88 -4.93 -34.69
CA THR A 482 -25.37 -5.92 -35.65
C THR A 482 -24.73 -7.09 -34.89
N GLN A 483 -25.08 -8.32 -35.27
CA GLN A 483 -24.52 -9.52 -34.67
C GLN A 483 -23.67 -10.29 -35.68
N VAL A 484 -22.47 -10.67 -35.24
CA VAL A 484 -21.55 -11.52 -36.01
C VAL A 484 -21.28 -12.80 -35.24
N ARG A 485 -21.48 -13.97 -35.89
CA ARG A 485 -21.18 -15.26 -35.28
C ARG A 485 -20.02 -15.90 -36.00
N ARG A 486 -19.11 -16.51 -35.26
CA ARG A 486 -18.01 -17.32 -35.77
C ARG A 486 -17.80 -18.51 -34.87
N SER A 487 -17.38 -19.64 -35.43
CA SER A 487 -17.04 -20.83 -34.66
C SER A 487 -15.64 -21.32 -35.01
N PHE A 488 -15.00 -21.97 -34.05
CA PHE A 488 -13.73 -22.66 -34.24
C PHE A 488 -13.73 -23.95 -33.42
N ASP A 489 -12.92 -24.90 -33.86
CA ASP A 489 -12.78 -26.18 -33.20
C ASP A 489 -11.50 -26.23 -32.39
N VAL A 490 -11.59 -26.79 -31.19
CA VAL A 490 -10.48 -27.05 -30.29
C VAL A 490 -10.33 -28.56 -30.18
N ALA A 491 -9.20 -29.09 -30.63
CA ALA A 491 -8.88 -30.51 -30.48
C ALA A 491 -7.79 -30.66 -29.43
N GLY A 492 -8.06 -31.38 -28.37
CA GLY A 492 -7.11 -31.79 -27.35
C GLY A 492 -6.63 -33.22 -27.63
N GLU A 493 -5.65 -33.42 -28.52
CA GLU A 493 -4.95 -34.70 -28.55
C GLU A 493 -4.11 -34.83 -27.29
N PRO A 494 -4.19 -35.97 -26.56
CA PRO A 494 -3.24 -36.22 -25.49
C PRO A 494 -1.81 -36.21 -26.07
N PRO A 495 -0.81 -35.63 -25.40
CA PRO A 495 0.56 -35.75 -25.85
C PRO A 495 0.92 -37.23 -26.00
N PRO A 496 1.64 -37.62 -27.07
CA PRO A 496 2.01 -39.03 -27.26
C PRO A 496 2.78 -39.53 -26.05
N ALA A 497 2.49 -40.76 -25.61
CA ALA A 497 3.05 -41.38 -24.40
C ALA A 497 4.60 -41.46 -24.37
N SER A 498 5.24 -41.17 -25.50
CA SER A 498 6.70 -41.11 -25.68
C SER A 498 7.33 -39.72 -25.45
N THR A 499 6.53 -38.69 -25.10
CA THR A 499 7.09 -37.38 -24.81
C THR A 499 7.72 -37.46 -23.42
N PRO A 500 9.03 -37.18 -23.26
CA PRO A 500 9.66 -37.11 -21.93
C PRO A 500 8.87 -36.12 -21.05
N PRO A 501 8.79 -36.36 -19.72
CA PRO A 501 8.08 -35.45 -18.84
C PRO A 501 8.53 -34.05 -19.17
N GLN A 502 7.58 -33.23 -19.64
CA GLN A 502 7.87 -31.85 -20.05
C GLN A 502 8.65 -31.18 -18.93
N ALA A 503 9.79 -30.58 -19.27
CA ALA A 503 10.58 -29.84 -18.31
C ALA A 503 9.64 -28.98 -17.46
N ALA A 504 9.79 -29.04 -16.14
CA ALA A 504 8.82 -28.56 -15.16
C ALA A 504 8.31 -27.10 -15.33
N GLY A 505 8.88 -26.33 -16.26
CA GLY A 505 8.52 -24.94 -16.56
C GLY A 505 7.49 -24.72 -17.69
N THR A 506 7.12 -25.72 -18.46
CA THR A 506 6.19 -25.53 -19.61
C THR A 506 4.81 -26.16 -19.43
N ALA A 507 4.65 -27.01 -18.41
CA ALA A 507 3.37 -27.63 -18.10
C ALA A 507 2.36 -26.59 -17.56
N GLY A 508 1.14 -26.60 -18.10
CA GLY A 508 0.06 -25.78 -17.61
C GLY A 508 0.06 -24.31 -18.09
N LEU A 509 0.72 -23.97 -19.21
CA LEU A 509 0.73 -22.60 -19.73
C LEU A 509 -0.65 -22.09 -20.15
N ALA A 510 -1.46 -22.93 -20.81
CA ALA A 510 -2.82 -22.58 -21.16
C ALA A 510 -3.69 -22.43 -19.89
N ALA A 511 -3.49 -23.29 -18.90
CA ALA A 511 -4.15 -23.22 -17.61
C ALA A 511 -3.80 -21.93 -16.85
N ARG A 512 -2.53 -21.57 -16.80
CA ARG A 512 -2.06 -20.31 -16.17
C ARG A 512 -2.61 -19.08 -16.89
N ARG A 513 -2.65 -19.10 -18.23
CA ARG A 513 -3.25 -18.00 -19.00
C ARG A 513 -4.75 -17.86 -18.74
N TRP A 514 -5.48 -18.97 -18.70
CA TRP A 514 -6.88 -18.99 -18.31
C TRP A 514 -7.07 -18.39 -16.91
N ALA A 515 -6.29 -18.84 -15.93
CA ALA A 515 -6.35 -18.33 -14.56
C ALA A 515 -6.00 -16.84 -14.47
N SER A 516 -4.98 -16.39 -15.21
CA SER A 516 -4.60 -14.97 -15.29
C SER A 516 -5.73 -14.09 -15.81
N LEU A 517 -6.42 -14.50 -16.89
CA LEU A 517 -7.59 -13.78 -17.41
C LEU A 517 -8.75 -13.79 -16.41
N ARG A 518 -8.97 -14.91 -15.72
CA ARG A 518 -9.99 -15.00 -14.67
C ARG A 518 -9.68 -14.06 -13.50
N VAL A 519 -8.43 -14.02 -13.04
CA VAL A 519 -7.98 -13.07 -12.00
C VAL A 519 -8.19 -11.64 -12.47
N GLN A 520 -7.79 -11.29 -13.69
CA GLN A 520 -8.00 -9.94 -14.25
C GLN A 520 -9.49 -9.54 -14.27
N ALA A 521 -10.38 -10.46 -14.61
CA ALA A 521 -11.83 -10.20 -14.56
C ALA A 521 -12.34 -9.98 -13.13
N LEU A 522 -11.78 -10.68 -12.14
CA LEU A 522 -12.16 -10.56 -10.72
C LEU A 522 -11.54 -9.34 -10.04
N GLU A 523 -10.43 -8.80 -10.56
CA GLU A 523 -9.79 -7.60 -10.01
C GLU A 523 -10.62 -6.33 -10.17
N THR A 524 -11.68 -6.34 -10.94
CA THR A 524 -12.66 -5.24 -11.01
C THR A 524 -13.28 -4.94 -9.64
N ASP A 525 -13.51 -5.99 -8.82
CA ASP A 525 -13.89 -5.88 -7.41
C ASP A 525 -13.04 -6.88 -6.58
N ARG A 526 -11.75 -6.58 -6.49
CA ARG A 526 -10.76 -7.47 -5.88
C ARG A 526 -11.00 -7.78 -4.41
N VAL A 527 -11.65 -6.87 -3.69
CA VAL A 527 -11.96 -7.06 -2.26
C VAL A 527 -13.04 -8.13 -2.10
N ARG A 528 -14.13 -8.00 -2.85
CA ARG A 528 -15.22 -8.98 -2.87
C ARG A 528 -14.76 -10.37 -3.32
N HIS A 529 -13.87 -10.41 -4.31
CA HIS A 529 -13.38 -11.65 -4.91
C HIS A 529 -12.05 -12.14 -4.33
N ARG A 530 -11.59 -11.59 -3.19
CA ARG A 530 -10.31 -11.96 -2.54
C ARG A 530 -10.12 -13.47 -2.44
N GLY A 531 -11.11 -14.18 -1.93
CA GLY A 531 -11.02 -15.64 -1.72
C GLY A 531 -10.81 -16.41 -3.03
N GLU A 532 -11.51 -16.03 -4.11
CA GLU A 532 -11.35 -16.67 -5.42
C GLU A 532 -10.01 -16.33 -6.06
N ILE A 533 -9.58 -15.07 -6.00
CA ILE A 533 -8.26 -14.62 -6.50
C ILE A 533 -7.13 -15.34 -5.77
N THR A 534 -7.19 -15.44 -4.43
CA THR A 534 -6.18 -16.16 -3.63
C THR A 534 -6.14 -17.64 -4.01
N ARG A 535 -7.30 -18.30 -4.16
CA ARG A 535 -7.38 -19.70 -4.56
C ARG A 535 -6.79 -19.93 -5.95
N LEU A 536 -7.12 -19.07 -6.93
CA LEU A 536 -6.56 -19.14 -8.29
C LEU A 536 -5.04 -18.90 -8.27
N GLY A 537 -4.58 -17.85 -7.60
CA GLY A 537 -3.15 -17.55 -7.47
C GLY A 537 -2.36 -18.72 -6.88
N THR A 538 -2.86 -19.29 -5.78
CA THR A 538 -2.22 -20.44 -5.10
C THR A 538 -2.24 -21.70 -5.97
N ARG A 539 -3.36 -22.00 -6.63
CA ARG A 539 -3.50 -23.22 -7.45
C ARG A 539 -2.63 -23.19 -8.70
N PHE A 540 -2.62 -22.04 -9.41
CA PHE A 540 -1.92 -21.92 -10.70
C PHE A 540 -0.52 -21.33 -10.61
N GLY A 541 -0.06 -21.00 -9.40
CA GLY A 541 1.26 -20.46 -9.17
C GLY A 541 1.43 -19.02 -9.65
N ILE A 542 0.39 -18.19 -9.55
CA ILE A 542 0.41 -16.82 -10.06
C ILE A 542 0.51 -15.83 -8.88
N VAL A 543 1.44 -14.88 -8.96
CA VAL A 543 1.49 -13.76 -8.01
C VAL A 543 0.39 -12.76 -8.35
N THR A 544 -0.45 -12.46 -7.36
CA THR A 544 -1.61 -11.55 -7.49
C THR A 544 -1.57 -10.49 -6.41
N ALA A 545 -2.56 -9.61 -6.37
CA ALA A 545 -2.72 -8.67 -5.26
C ALA A 545 -2.81 -9.34 -3.87
N TRP A 546 -3.19 -10.65 -3.83
CA TRP A 546 -3.44 -11.42 -2.61
C TRP A 546 -2.55 -12.65 -2.42
N THR A 547 -1.66 -12.96 -3.38
CA THR A 547 -0.72 -14.07 -3.29
C THR A 547 0.71 -13.62 -3.55
N SER A 548 1.66 -14.25 -2.87
CA SER A 548 3.10 -14.00 -2.96
C SER A 548 3.88 -15.30 -3.11
N LEU A 549 5.10 -15.21 -3.62
CA LEU A 549 6.06 -16.30 -3.64
C LEU A 549 7.03 -16.15 -2.47
N LEU A 550 7.11 -17.17 -1.63
CA LEU A 550 7.95 -17.19 -0.45
C LEU A 550 8.87 -18.42 -0.46
N VAL A 551 10.17 -18.20 -0.30
CA VAL A 551 11.16 -19.25 -0.03
C VAL A 551 11.32 -19.40 1.46
N LEU A 552 11.16 -20.61 1.98
CA LEU A 552 11.52 -21.04 3.33
C LEU A 552 12.40 -22.28 3.23
N GLU A 553 13.44 -22.35 4.05
CA GLU A 553 14.43 -23.42 3.98
C GLU A 553 14.01 -24.65 4.77
N THR A 554 13.36 -24.48 5.95
CA THR A 554 13.14 -25.56 6.91
C THR A 554 11.67 -26.03 6.94
N LEU A 555 11.47 -27.35 7.23
CA LEU A 555 10.14 -27.90 7.48
C LEU A 555 9.47 -27.26 8.73
N GLU A 556 10.28 -26.89 9.72
CA GLU A 556 9.78 -26.25 10.93
C GLU A 556 9.13 -24.91 10.64
N ASP A 557 9.76 -24.07 9.78
CA ASP A 557 9.19 -22.79 9.36
C ASP A 557 7.91 -23.01 8.56
N HIS A 558 7.89 -23.99 7.66
CA HIS A 558 6.68 -24.34 6.93
C HIS A 558 5.53 -24.75 7.87
N LEU A 559 5.80 -25.55 8.93
CA LEU A 559 4.79 -25.93 9.93
C LEU A 559 4.36 -24.76 10.79
N ARG A 560 5.31 -23.95 11.26
CA ARG A 560 5.07 -22.78 12.11
C ARG A 560 4.11 -21.78 11.46
N PHE A 561 4.27 -21.54 10.15
CA PHE A 561 3.46 -20.58 9.41
C PHE A 561 2.29 -21.24 8.65
N ASP A 562 2.09 -22.52 8.77
CA ASP A 562 1.09 -23.32 8.03
C ASP A 562 1.21 -23.09 6.51
N ILE A 563 2.42 -23.09 5.99
CA ILE A 563 2.73 -22.89 4.58
C ILE A 563 3.08 -24.24 3.95
N VAL A 564 2.26 -24.67 3.01
CA VAL A 564 2.48 -25.93 2.30
C VAL A 564 3.74 -25.83 1.46
N PRO A 565 4.77 -26.67 1.69
CA PRO A 565 5.99 -26.68 0.88
C PRO A 565 5.68 -26.95 -0.62
N PRO A 566 6.57 -26.54 -1.55
CA PRO A 566 6.53 -26.99 -2.92
C PRO A 566 6.56 -28.52 -3.02
N VAL A 567 6.22 -29.06 -4.19
CA VAL A 567 6.19 -30.53 -4.41
C VAL A 567 7.55 -31.15 -4.07
N GLY A 568 7.55 -32.24 -3.28
CA GLY A 568 8.74 -32.96 -2.83
C GLY A 568 8.56 -33.62 -1.46
N SER A 569 9.60 -34.26 -0.94
CA SER A 569 9.59 -34.98 0.35
C SER A 569 9.22 -34.09 1.55
N MET A 570 9.60 -32.81 1.53
CA MET A 570 9.24 -31.85 2.57
C MET A 570 7.72 -31.65 2.66
N ARG A 571 7.01 -31.66 1.54
CA ARG A 571 5.53 -31.54 1.51
C ARG A 571 4.86 -32.76 2.15
N GLU A 572 5.38 -33.96 1.90
CA GLU A 572 4.82 -35.17 2.52
C GLU A 572 4.99 -35.15 4.04
N ALA A 573 6.19 -34.79 4.50
CA ALA A 573 6.47 -34.61 5.93
C ALA A 573 5.58 -33.53 6.58
N PHE A 574 5.38 -32.40 5.91
CA PHE A 574 4.50 -31.33 6.35
C PHE A 574 3.05 -31.82 6.53
N LEU A 575 2.50 -32.49 5.52
CA LEU A 575 1.10 -32.98 5.58
C LEU A 575 0.90 -34.01 6.71
N ALA A 576 1.90 -34.82 7.02
CA ALA A 576 1.87 -35.77 8.13
C ALA A 576 1.82 -35.07 9.49
N GLN A 577 2.55 -33.97 9.67
CA GLN A 577 2.67 -33.27 10.95
C GLN A 577 1.62 -32.14 11.14
N ARG A 578 1.01 -31.64 10.07
CA ARG A 578 0.06 -30.52 10.13
C ARG A 578 -1.13 -30.73 11.05
N ARG A 579 -1.63 -31.97 11.16
CA ARG A 579 -2.77 -32.32 12.04
C ARG A 579 -2.43 -32.11 13.50
N GLN A 580 -1.25 -32.57 13.94
CA GLN A 580 -0.77 -32.39 15.30
C GLN A 580 -0.55 -30.92 15.65
N ALA A 581 -0.05 -30.13 14.72
CA ALA A 581 0.11 -28.68 14.91
C ALA A 581 -1.23 -27.96 15.11
N GLY A 582 -2.30 -28.38 14.42
CA GLY A 582 -3.64 -27.81 14.60
C GLY A 582 -4.24 -28.10 15.98
N GLU A 583 -4.07 -29.32 16.50
CA GLU A 583 -4.50 -29.73 17.86
C GLU A 583 -3.76 -28.93 18.94
N ALA A 584 -2.44 -28.74 18.76
CA ALA A 584 -1.62 -27.94 19.67
C ALA A 584 -2.04 -26.46 19.70
N ALA A 585 -2.42 -25.88 18.54
CA ALA A 585 -2.92 -24.52 18.46
C ALA A 585 -4.26 -24.33 19.19
N ALA A 586 -5.18 -25.29 19.07
CA ALA A 586 -6.46 -25.26 19.80
C ALA A 586 -6.25 -25.32 21.32
N ALA A 587 -5.38 -26.20 21.80
CA ALA A 587 -5.01 -26.31 23.21
C ALA A 587 -4.35 -25.02 23.74
N THR A 588 -3.56 -24.35 22.91
CA THR A 588 -2.91 -23.08 23.26
C THR A 588 -3.95 -21.96 23.42
N ARG A 589 -4.96 -21.88 22.54
CA ARG A 589 -6.06 -20.91 22.67
C ARG A 589 -6.87 -21.13 23.96
N THR A 590 -7.19 -22.36 24.31
CA THR A 590 -7.92 -22.68 25.56
C THR A 590 -7.13 -22.22 26.79
N ARG A 591 -5.83 -22.56 26.86
CA ARG A 591 -4.96 -22.13 27.97
C ARG A 591 -4.85 -20.59 28.05
N HIS A 592 -4.81 -19.90 26.91
CA HIS A 592 -4.80 -18.45 26.88
C HIS A 592 -6.08 -17.86 27.49
N LEU A 593 -7.27 -18.35 27.10
CA LEU A 593 -8.54 -17.88 27.66
C LEU A 593 -8.66 -18.16 29.15
N ASP A 594 -8.16 -19.29 29.65
CA ASP A 594 -8.14 -19.59 31.08
C ASP A 594 -7.20 -18.64 31.85
N GLY A 595 -6.03 -18.33 31.28
CA GLY A 595 -5.09 -17.35 31.83
C GLY A 595 -5.67 -15.93 31.82
N LEU A 596 -6.33 -15.55 30.71
CA LEU A 596 -7.03 -14.26 30.63
C LEU A 596 -8.12 -14.12 31.65
N ALA A 597 -8.94 -15.19 31.88
CA ALA A 597 -9.99 -15.19 32.87
C ALA A 597 -9.45 -15.11 34.33
N ALA A 598 -8.26 -15.66 34.57
CA ALA A 598 -7.60 -15.51 35.88
C ALA A 598 -7.16 -14.05 36.11
N ARG A 599 -6.47 -13.43 35.14
CA ARG A 599 -6.03 -12.01 35.23
C ARG A 599 -7.22 -11.03 35.27
N TRP A 600 -8.33 -11.34 34.57
CA TRP A 600 -9.55 -10.55 34.63
C TRP A 600 -10.16 -10.57 36.04
N ARG A 601 -10.22 -11.70 36.70
CA ARG A 601 -10.68 -11.81 38.11
C ARG A 601 -9.77 -11.04 39.07
N GLU A 602 -8.46 -10.95 38.82
CA GLU A 602 -7.58 -10.10 39.62
C GLU A 602 -7.93 -8.63 39.44
N ARG A 603 -8.20 -8.19 38.17
CA ARG A 603 -8.65 -6.84 37.90
C ARG A 603 -10.03 -6.53 38.50
N GLU A 604 -10.96 -7.49 38.54
CA GLU A 604 -12.24 -7.36 39.24
C GLU A 604 -12.05 -7.15 40.73
N ARG A 605 -11.17 -7.92 41.39
CA ARG A 605 -10.85 -7.77 42.83
C ARG A 605 -10.21 -6.40 43.09
N TRP A 606 -9.29 -5.94 42.26
CA TRP A 606 -8.76 -4.57 42.33
C TRP A 606 -9.89 -3.55 42.25
N TRP A 607 -10.78 -3.70 41.30
CA TRP A 607 -11.88 -2.77 41.08
C TRP A 607 -12.87 -2.74 42.24
N GLU A 608 -13.13 -3.83 42.89
CA GLU A 608 -14.03 -3.96 44.07
C GLU A 608 -13.40 -3.38 45.34
N ARG A 609 -12.08 -3.32 45.40
CA ARG A 609 -11.35 -2.83 46.58
C ARG A 609 -11.53 -1.33 46.77
N GLY A 610 -11.72 -0.91 48.02
CA GLY A 610 -11.65 0.49 48.43
C GLY A 610 -10.19 0.89 48.68
N PHE A 611 -9.79 2.06 48.15
CA PHE A 611 -8.44 2.61 48.33
C PHE A 611 -8.50 3.92 49.13
N PRO A 612 -7.51 4.20 50.00
CA PRO A 612 -7.48 5.44 50.78
C PRO A 612 -7.30 6.67 49.86
N LYS A 613 -7.86 7.81 50.25
CA LYS A 613 -7.79 9.10 49.53
C LYS A 613 -7.11 10.20 50.31
N ASP A 614 -6.64 9.89 51.51
CA ASP A 614 -5.80 10.77 52.34
C ASP A 614 -4.33 10.77 51.83
N GLU A 615 -3.51 11.51 52.57
CA GLU A 615 -2.06 11.43 52.36
C GLU A 615 -1.52 10.20 53.09
N PRO A 616 -0.59 9.46 52.46
CA PRO A 616 -0.02 8.28 53.13
C PRO A 616 0.71 8.69 54.40
N ALA A 617 0.46 7.97 55.50
CA ALA A 617 1.07 8.23 56.83
C ALA A 617 2.60 7.99 56.79
N ARG A 618 3.12 7.24 55.81
CA ARG A 618 4.56 7.01 55.56
C ARG A 618 5.06 7.93 54.48
N ARG A 619 6.28 8.45 54.69
CA ARG A 619 6.95 9.26 53.69
C ARG A 619 7.16 8.44 52.43
N LEU A 620 6.67 8.96 51.33
CA LEU A 620 6.98 8.45 50.01
C LEU A 620 8.51 8.50 49.80
N LYS A 621 9.07 7.39 49.33
CA LYS A 621 10.50 7.28 49.05
C LYS A 621 10.82 8.00 47.76
N THR A 622 11.76 8.92 47.80
CA THR A 622 12.20 9.63 46.61
C THR A 622 13.43 8.91 46.06
N ILE A 623 13.32 8.35 44.91
CA ILE A 623 14.42 7.72 44.15
C ILE A 623 14.79 8.68 43.01
N GLY A 624 15.85 9.46 43.22
CA GLY A 624 16.21 10.55 42.30
C GLY A 624 15.19 11.69 42.33
N GLN A 625 14.52 11.98 41.22
CA GLN A 625 13.41 12.95 41.13
C GLN A 625 12.02 12.29 41.17
N VAL A 626 11.95 10.98 41.47
CA VAL A 626 10.74 10.17 41.42
C VAL A 626 10.32 9.78 42.82
N THR A 627 9.03 9.95 43.14
CA THR A 627 8.45 9.60 44.43
C THR A 627 7.61 8.33 44.27
N VAL A 628 7.95 7.28 45.00
CA VAL A 628 7.29 5.95 44.97
C VAL A 628 6.84 5.54 46.36
N SER A 629 5.87 4.63 46.47
CA SER A 629 5.46 4.03 47.74
C SER A 629 6.54 3.09 48.31
N ASP A 630 6.74 3.05 49.60
CA ASP A 630 7.79 2.26 50.27
C ASP A 630 7.42 0.77 50.41
N GLU A 631 6.19 0.41 50.15
CA GLU A 631 5.73 -1.01 50.19
C GLU A 631 5.11 -1.42 48.89
N PRO A 632 5.52 -2.54 48.24
CA PRO A 632 4.71 -3.20 47.25
C PRO A 632 3.37 -3.56 47.90
N LEU A 633 2.26 -3.22 47.26
CA LEU A 633 0.95 -3.72 47.64
C LEU A 633 0.95 -5.25 47.42
N ASP A 634 1.37 -6.01 48.40
CA ASP A 634 1.14 -7.46 48.41
C ASP A 634 -0.38 -7.70 48.34
N ILE A 635 -0.82 -8.29 47.28
CA ILE A 635 -2.21 -8.70 47.06
C ILE A 635 -2.46 -9.99 47.90
N GLU A 636 -2.00 -10.02 49.11
CA GLU A 636 -2.40 -11.08 50.06
C GLU A 636 -3.76 -10.76 50.65
N THR A 637 -4.63 -11.72 50.51
CA THR A 637 -6.01 -11.78 50.98
C THR A 637 -6.06 -11.72 52.51
N ASP A 638 -6.17 -10.54 53.12
CA ASP A 638 -6.66 -10.45 54.49
C ASP A 638 -8.17 -10.13 54.46
N ALA A 639 -8.95 -11.16 54.61
CA ALA A 639 -10.39 -11.08 54.83
C ALA A 639 -10.63 -10.53 56.26
N GLY A 640 -10.62 -9.20 56.38
CA GLY A 640 -11.10 -8.54 57.58
C GLY A 640 -12.61 -8.80 57.77
N PRO A 641 -13.12 -8.82 59.01
CA PRO A 641 -14.44 -9.37 59.35
C PRO A 641 -15.56 -8.54 58.71
N ALA A 642 -16.50 -9.26 58.10
CA ALA A 642 -17.77 -8.75 57.64
C ALA A 642 -18.56 -8.15 58.79
N GLY A 643 -18.81 -6.87 58.77
CA GLY A 643 -19.66 -6.22 59.73
C GLY A 643 -19.88 -4.75 59.40
N SER A 644 -20.70 -4.51 58.44
CA SER A 644 -21.53 -3.27 58.38
C SER A 644 -22.68 -3.46 57.37
N ASP A 645 -23.83 -3.13 57.86
CA ASP A 645 -25.21 -3.20 57.39
C ASP A 645 -25.41 -2.79 55.90
N PRO A 646 -26.25 -3.56 55.14
CA PRO A 646 -26.46 -3.31 53.71
C PRO A 646 -27.37 -2.11 53.35
N ASP A 647 -27.87 -1.36 54.31
CA ASP A 647 -28.98 -0.41 54.05
C ASP A 647 -28.64 1.11 54.09
N GLU A 648 -27.39 1.48 54.22
CA GLU A 648 -26.99 2.88 53.90
C GLU A 648 -26.61 3.04 52.44
N ARG A 649 -27.56 2.92 51.54
CA ARG A 649 -27.50 3.46 50.19
C ARG A 649 -27.65 4.98 50.24
N LEU A 650 -26.63 5.68 50.73
CA LEU A 650 -26.41 7.08 50.39
C LEU A 650 -26.33 7.18 48.87
N ALA A 651 -27.36 7.76 48.25
CA ALA A 651 -27.32 8.17 46.88
C ALA A 651 -26.16 9.15 46.71
N LEU A 652 -24.98 8.64 46.37
CA LEU A 652 -23.80 9.41 45.99
C LEU A 652 -24.19 10.23 44.78
N ARG A 653 -24.34 11.55 44.95
CA ARG A 653 -24.40 12.49 43.85
C ARG A 653 -23.16 12.24 42.98
N PRO A 654 -23.31 12.11 41.64
CA PRO A 654 -22.17 11.86 40.81
C PRO A 654 -21.15 13.00 40.97
N ALA A 655 -19.92 12.66 41.33
CA ALA A 655 -18.82 13.60 41.38
C ALA A 655 -18.66 14.30 40.00
N PRO A 656 -18.29 15.60 39.98
CA PRO A 656 -18.04 16.28 38.72
C PRO A 656 -16.99 15.51 37.88
N ALA A 657 -17.22 15.41 36.59
CA ALA A 657 -16.26 14.71 35.69
C ALA A 657 -14.92 15.43 35.68
N PRO A 658 -13.78 14.71 35.73
CA PRO A 658 -12.47 15.32 35.59
C PRO A 658 -12.38 16.14 34.31
N THR A 659 -11.75 17.32 34.38
CA THR A 659 -11.46 18.16 33.23
C THR A 659 -10.09 17.85 32.68
N ILE A 660 -9.98 17.61 31.38
CA ILE A 660 -8.74 17.25 30.65
C ILE A 660 -8.18 18.50 30.00
N GLN A 661 -6.88 18.79 30.24
CA GLN A 661 -6.16 19.87 29.56
C GLN A 661 -5.00 19.26 28.78
N LEU A 662 -5.05 19.36 27.44
CA LEU A 662 -4.02 18.86 26.54
C LEU A 662 -2.86 19.83 26.35
N GLN A 663 -1.64 19.32 26.36
CA GLN A 663 -0.45 20.08 25.99
C GLN A 663 -0.25 19.97 24.47
N ARG A 664 -0.45 21.05 23.73
CA ARG A 664 -0.25 21.05 22.28
C ARG A 664 1.25 20.99 21.94
N TRP A 665 1.62 20.08 21.08
CA TRP A 665 2.97 19.97 20.54
C TRP A 665 3.25 21.12 19.55
N GLN A 666 4.46 21.69 19.62
CA GLN A 666 4.89 22.74 18.69
C GLN A 666 6.20 22.33 18.02
N PRO A 667 6.27 22.26 16.66
CA PRO A 667 7.49 21.93 15.95
C PRO A 667 8.54 23.03 16.17
N ALA A 668 9.77 22.61 16.44
CA ALA A 668 10.91 23.52 16.63
C ALA A 668 11.41 24.15 15.31
N ALA A 669 11.05 23.58 14.16
CA ALA A 669 11.56 23.98 12.85
C ALA A 669 11.04 25.35 12.38
N ASP A 670 11.93 26.19 11.83
CA ASP A 670 11.60 27.54 11.36
C ASP A 670 10.50 27.57 10.29
N TRP A 671 10.47 26.62 9.39
CA TRP A 671 9.45 26.53 8.34
C TRP A 671 8.05 26.28 8.94
N GLY A 672 7.95 25.47 9.99
CA GLY A 672 6.68 25.21 10.69
C GLY A 672 6.13 26.45 11.39
N ARG A 673 6.99 27.26 11.99
CA ARG A 673 6.60 28.56 12.55
C ARG A 673 6.12 29.54 11.47
N ARG A 674 6.83 29.61 10.34
CA ARG A 674 6.41 30.44 9.18
C ARG A 674 5.07 30.03 8.64
N LEU A 675 4.84 28.72 8.51
CA LEU A 675 3.58 28.16 7.98
C LEU A 675 2.39 28.50 8.88
N ARG A 676 2.56 28.40 10.21
CA ARG A 676 1.51 28.77 11.19
C ARG A 676 1.23 30.27 11.20
N ALA A 677 2.27 31.09 11.11
CA ALA A 677 2.15 32.54 11.08
C ALA A 677 1.62 33.10 9.74
N ALA A 678 1.59 32.30 8.69
CA ALA A 678 1.20 32.73 7.36
C ALA A 678 -0.30 33.06 7.29
N ASP A 679 -0.63 34.08 6.48
CA ASP A 679 -2.01 34.40 6.10
C ASP A 679 -2.69 33.13 5.51
N PRO A 680 -3.95 32.82 5.90
CA PRO A 680 -4.68 31.67 5.42
C PRO A 680 -4.72 31.53 3.89
N ALA A 681 -4.81 32.64 3.15
CA ALA A 681 -4.86 32.64 1.69
C ALA A 681 -3.50 32.30 1.05
N ARG A 682 -2.38 32.59 1.74
CA ARG A 682 -1.01 32.34 1.26
C ARG A 682 -0.39 31.06 1.82
N ARG A 683 -0.98 30.48 2.86
CA ARG A 683 -0.43 29.32 3.56
C ARG A 683 -0.20 28.13 2.64
N TYR A 684 -1.14 27.84 1.74
CA TYR A 684 -1.02 26.71 0.83
C TYR A 684 0.12 26.92 -0.20
N ALA A 685 0.29 28.11 -0.72
CA ALA A 685 1.41 28.41 -1.60
C ALA A 685 2.76 28.26 -0.88
N LEU A 686 2.87 28.77 0.35
CA LEU A 686 4.06 28.60 1.18
C LEU A 686 4.35 27.13 1.49
N TYR A 687 3.31 26.33 1.76
CA TYR A 687 3.45 24.88 1.93
C TYR A 687 4.03 24.21 0.67
N LEU A 688 3.53 24.54 -0.52
CA LEU A 688 4.02 23.96 -1.79
C LEU A 688 5.49 24.32 -2.04
N ASP A 689 5.92 25.53 -1.72
CA ASP A 689 7.32 25.97 -1.81
C ASP A 689 8.23 25.16 -0.86
N GLU A 690 7.81 25.00 0.40
CA GLU A 690 8.57 24.23 1.42
C GLU A 690 8.61 22.72 1.12
N ARG A 691 7.55 22.19 0.51
CA ARG A 691 7.41 20.79 0.12
C ARG A 691 8.48 20.35 -0.89
N ALA A 692 8.86 21.22 -1.82
CA ALA A 692 9.84 20.90 -2.86
C ALA A 692 11.16 20.32 -2.29
N ALA A 693 11.59 20.81 -1.12
CA ALA A 693 12.80 20.33 -0.43
C ALA A 693 12.54 19.18 0.57
N ARG A 694 11.28 18.88 0.91
CA ARG A 694 10.91 18.02 2.07
C ARG A 694 9.93 16.90 1.72
N ALA A 695 9.62 16.68 0.45
CA ALA A 695 8.63 15.70 0.00
C ALA A 695 8.92 14.25 0.46
N ALA A 696 10.15 13.92 0.81
CA ALA A 696 10.53 12.61 1.33
C ALA A 696 10.31 12.44 2.86
N SER A 697 9.88 13.50 3.57
CA SER A 697 9.75 13.50 5.04
C SER A 697 8.29 13.31 5.47
N PRO A 698 7.89 12.18 6.08
CA PRO A 698 6.57 12.00 6.66
C PRO A 698 6.24 13.08 7.70
N ALA A 699 7.22 13.44 8.50
CA ALA A 699 7.12 14.47 9.53
C ALA A 699 6.73 15.84 8.97
N PHE A 700 7.23 16.19 7.80
CA PHE A 700 6.86 17.43 7.14
C PHE A 700 5.35 17.50 6.84
N PHE A 701 4.78 16.43 6.30
CA PHE A 701 3.35 16.41 5.98
C PHE A 701 2.46 16.44 7.23
N LEU A 702 2.90 15.78 8.31
CA LEU A 702 2.20 15.84 9.61
C LEU A 702 2.16 17.23 10.17
N ASP A 703 3.33 17.87 10.29
CA ASP A 703 3.45 19.20 10.89
C ASP A 703 2.77 20.28 10.05
N ALA A 704 2.85 20.12 8.71
CA ALA A 704 2.15 21.01 7.80
C ALA A 704 0.63 20.83 7.89
N ALA A 705 0.12 19.61 7.92
CA ALA A 705 -1.30 19.33 8.07
C ALA A 705 -1.85 19.92 9.38
N GLU A 706 -1.08 19.80 10.48
CA GLU A 706 -1.48 20.39 11.77
C GLU A 706 -1.66 21.90 11.69
N ALA A 707 -0.74 22.61 11.01
CA ALA A 707 -0.86 24.06 10.81
C ALA A 707 -2.15 24.44 10.05
N PHE A 708 -2.64 23.60 9.15
CA PHE A 708 -3.91 23.79 8.46
C PHE A 708 -5.11 23.47 9.37
N PHE A 709 -5.06 22.39 10.16
CA PHE A 709 -6.11 22.03 11.11
C PHE A 709 -6.27 23.10 12.20
N GLU A 710 -5.17 23.59 12.78
CA GLU A 710 -5.16 24.68 13.79
C GLU A 710 -5.80 25.97 13.24
N ALA A 711 -5.65 26.20 11.94
CA ALA A 711 -6.24 27.36 11.26
C ALA A 711 -7.67 27.17 10.77
N GLY A 712 -8.31 26.01 11.07
CA GLY A 712 -9.65 25.68 10.62
C GLY A 712 -9.75 25.36 9.12
N GLN A 713 -8.61 25.22 8.42
CA GLN A 713 -8.54 24.85 6.99
C GLN A 713 -8.53 23.32 6.82
N THR A 714 -9.54 22.67 7.39
CA THR A 714 -9.61 21.19 7.52
C THR A 714 -9.42 20.48 6.19
N ASP A 715 -10.02 20.97 5.13
CA ASP A 715 -9.91 20.37 3.78
C ASP A 715 -8.48 20.35 3.24
N LEU A 716 -7.74 21.43 3.41
CA LEU A 716 -6.33 21.51 3.05
C LEU A 716 -5.47 20.65 3.99
N GLY A 717 -5.80 20.63 5.28
CA GLY A 717 -5.15 19.75 6.25
C GLY A 717 -5.26 18.27 5.85
N ILE A 718 -6.46 17.82 5.44
CA ILE A 718 -6.68 16.47 4.94
C ILE A 718 -5.88 16.22 3.65
N ARG A 719 -5.89 17.16 2.69
CA ARG A 719 -5.11 17.06 1.44
C ARG A 719 -3.61 16.90 1.74
N VAL A 720 -3.05 17.78 2.56
CA VAL A 720 -1.62 17.72 2.92
C VAL A 720 -1.30 16.42 3.63
N LEU A 721 -2.11 16.02 4.60
CA LEU A 721 -1.95 14.78 5.35
C LEU A 721 -2.02 13.54 4.45
N SER A 722 -2.90 13.54 3.44
CA SER A 722 -3.12 12.42 2.54
C SER A 722 -1.89 12.06 1.70
N ASN A 723 -0.91 12.99 1.50
CA ASN A 723 0.36 12.67 0.84
C ASN A 723 1.12 11.51 1.52
N LEU A 724 0.88 11.27 2.81
CA LEU A 724 1.47 10.13 3.51
C LEU A 724 1.02 8.78 2.91
N ALA A 725 -0.19 8.70 2.35
CA ALA A 725 -0.67 7.51 1.66
C ALA A 725 0.07 7.25 0.34
N GLU A 726 0.65 8.30 -0.26
CA GLU A 726 1.43 8.22 -1.50
C GLU A 726 2.89 7.81 -1.29
N MET A 727 3.44 7.97 -0.07
CA MET A 727 4.87 7.81 0.17
C MET A 727 5.33 6.34 0.17
N GLN A 728 4.57 5.46 0.83
CA GLN A 728 4.82 4.02 0.87
C GLN A 728 3.48 3.29 1.03
N LEU A 729 2.85 2.94 -0.07
CA LEU A 729 1.49 2.42 -0.17
C LEU A 729 1.19 1.18 0.70
N GLU A 730 2.21 0.49 1.21
CA GLU A 730 2.07 -0.72 2.03
C GLU A 730 2.94 -0.70 3.30
N ASP A 731 3.41 0.46 3.74
CA ASP A 731 4.09 0.61 5.02
C ASP A 731 3.05 0.77 6.15
N ARG A 732 2.96 -0.25 7.01
CA ARG A 732 2.00 -0.29 8.12
C ARG A 732 2.17 0.87 9.13
N ARG A 733 3.39 1.38 9.31
CA ARG A 733 3.68 2.49 10.23
C ARG A 733 3.07 3.79 9.70
N ILE A 734 3.33 4.10 8.43
CA ILE A 734 2.80 5.31 7.79
C ILE A 734 1.27 5.24 7.71
N LEU A 735 0.70 4.08 7.38
CA LEU A 735 -0.76 3.90 7.35
C LEU A 735 -1.38 4.08 8.74
N ARG A 736 -0.75 3.54 9.79
CA ARG A 736 -1.20 3.68 11.19
C ARG A 736 -1.11 5.12 11.67
N LEU A 737 0.02 5.77 11.42
CA LEU A 737 0.25 7.19 11.73
C LEU A 737 -0.80 8.09 11.08
N LEU A 738 -1.05 7.89 9.78
CA LEU A 738 -2.05 8.62 9.03
C LEU A 738 -3.46 8.40 9.62
N ALA A 739 -3.80 7.16 9.96
CA ALA A 739 -5.08 6.83 10.58
C ALA A 739 -5.27 7.50 11.94
N TYR A 740 -4.24 7.52 12.80
CA TYR A 740 -4.30 8.19 14.11
C TYR A 740 -4.56 9.69 13.97
N ARG A 741 -3.90 10.34 13.02
CA ARG A 741 -4.14 11.78 12.75
C ARG A 741 -5.54 12.04 12.21
N LEU A 742 -6.07 11.16 11.36
CA LEU A 742 -7.45 11.27 10.88
C LEU A 742 -8.48 11.06 11.99
N LEU A 743 -8.24 10.11 12.91
CA LEU A 743 -9.10 9.90 14.08
C LEU A 743 -9.08 11.14 14.98
N GLN A 744 -7.91 11.72 15.25
CA GLN A 744 -7.78 12.96 16.01
C GLN A 744 -8.49 14.14 15.33
N ALA A 745 -8.45 14.21 13.99
CA ALA A 745 -9.15 15.23 13.21
C ALA A 745 -10.66 14.96 13.07
N GLY A 746 -11.22 13.94 13.73
CA GLY A 746 -12.63 13.58 13.67
C GLY A 746 -13.07 12.98 12.33
N GLN A 747 -12.15 12.31 11.61
CA GLN A 747 -12.39 11.71 10.30
C GLN A 747 -12.30 10.17 10.31
N PRO A 748 -13.12 9.46 11.13
CA PRO A 748 -13.00 8.01 11.29
C PRO A 748 -13.30 7.25 9.99
N GLN A 749 -14.16 7.78 9.12
CA GLN A 749 -14.49 7.15 7.85
C GLN A 749 -13.30 7.09 6.87
N LEU A 750 -12.38 8.07 6.95
CA LEU A 750 -11.14 8.07 6.19
C LEU A 750 -10.04 7.22 6.84
N ALA A 751 -10.05 7.07 8.16
CA ALA A 751 -9.12 6.24 8.91
C ALA A 751 -9.39 4.73 8.74
N LEU A 752 -10.65 4.32 8.64
CA LEU A 752 -11.06 2.92 8.58
C LEU A 752 -10.38 2.13 7.45
N PRO A 753 -10.39 2.56 6.18
CA PRO A 753 -9.75 1.81 5.10
C PRO A 753 -8.25 1.61 5.32
N LEU A 754 -7.59 2.58 5.96
CA LEU A 754 -6.17 2.52 6.30
C LEU A 754 -5.91 1.46 7.37
N LEU A 755 -6.71 1.41 8.44
CA LEU A 755 -6.58 0.42 9.50
C LEU A 755 -7.06 -0.98 9.07
N GLU A 756 -8.06 -1.09 8.22
CA GLU A 756 -8.41 -2.34 7.54
C GLU A 756 -7.19 -2.86 6.76
N ARG A 757 -6.49 -1.96 6.06
CA ARG A 757 -5.26 -2.30 5.34
C ARG A 757 -4.10 -2.66 6.27
N VAL A 758 -3.92 -1.97 7.38
CA VAL A 758 -2.93 -2.32 8.43
C VAL A 758 -3.21 -3.72 8.98
N ARG A 759 -4.46 -4.04 9.32
CA ARG A 759 -4.85 -5.38 9.76
C ARG A 759 -4.58 -6.45 8.70
N GLU A 760 -4.77 -6.14 7.42
CA GLU A 760 -4.45 -7.06 6.33
C GLU A 760 -2.95 -7.29 6.17
N ILE A 761 -2.13 -6.25 6.35
CA ILE A 761 -0.67 -6.33 6.24
C ILE A 761 -0.06 -7.03 7.45
N ALA A 762 -0.56 -6.77 8.66
CA ALA A 762 -0.01 -7.26 9.91
C ALA A 762 -1.10 -7.83 10.84
N PRO A 763 -1.77 -8.94 10.48
CA PRO A 763 -2.84 -9.55 11.29
C PRO A 763 -2.31 -10.24 12.55
N GLU A 764 -0.99 -10.44 12.66
CA GLU A 764 -0.28 -11.03 13.81
C GLU A 764 0.03 -10.00 14.90
N GLU A 765 -0.21 -8.73 14.65
CA GLU A 765 -0.06 -7.67 15.63
C GLU A 765 -1.40 -7.38 16.31
N PRO A 766 -1.52 -7.51 17.63
CA PRO A 766 -2.78 -7.26 18.34
C PRO A 766 -3.26 -5.81 18.15
N GLN A 767 -2.34 -4.84 18.02
CA GLN A 767 -2.66 -3.44 17.74
C GLN A 767 -3.43 -3.26 16.43
N SER A 768 -3.13 -4.05 15.39
CA SER A 768 -3.85 -3.96 14.10
C SER A 768 -5.34 -4.23 14.24
N TRP A 769 -5.72 -5.13 15.15
CA TRP A 769 -7.11 -5.47 15.47
C TRP A 769 -7.73 -4.47 16.44
N ARG A 770 -6.98 -4.07 17.47
CA ARG A 770 -7.43 -3.09 18.45
C ARG A 770 -7.67 -1.73 17.83
N ASP A 771 -6.72 -1.22 17.06
CA ASP A 771 -6.82 0.08 16.41
C ASP A 771 -8.00 0.13 15.45
N LEU A 772 -8.22 -0.96 14.69
CA LEU A 772 -9.40 -1.12 13.85
C LEU A 772 -10.69 -1.12 14.69
N GLY A 773 -10.73 -1.85 15.81
CA GLY A 773 -11.88 -1.87 16.72
C GLY A 773 -12.24 -0.48 17.21
N LEU A 774 -11.26 0.30 17.65
CA LEU A 774 -11.45 1.68 18.12
C LEU A 774 -11.94 2.63 17.01
N ALA A 775 -11.42 2.47 15.79
CA ALA A 775 -11.88 3.26 14.65
C ALA A 775 -13.30 2.90 14.20
N LEU A 776 -13.65 1.61 14.27
CA LEU A 776 -15.01 1.13 14.00
C LEU A 776 -16.02 1.70 15.00
N GLU A 777 -15.65 1.77 16.30
CA GLU A 777 -16.45 2.44 17.33
C GLU A 777 -16.66 3.93 16.98
N ALA A 778 -15.59 4.64 16.68
CA ALA A 778 -15.64 6.06 16.30
C ALA A 778 -16.49 6.31 15.03
N ALA A 779 -16.56 5.33 14.13
CA ALA A 779 -17.38 5.37 12.91
C ALA A 779 -18.83 4.88 13.11
N GLY A 780 -19.21 4.44 14.32
CA GLY A 780 -20.56 3.93 14.64
C GLY A 780 -20.82 2.48 14.21
N ARG A 781 -19.79 1.74 13.75
CA ARG A 781 -19.87 0.31 13.37
C ARG A 781 -19.63 -0.58 14.60
N LEU A 782 -20.56 -0.50 15.57
CA LEU A 782 -20.35 -0.97 16.94
C LEU A 782 -20.18 -2.50 17.07
N GLN A 783 -20.96 -3.30 16.33
CA GLN A 783 -20.83 -4.77 16.37
C GLN A 783 -19.50 -5.23 15.81
N GLU A 784 -19.05 -4.64 14.72
CA GLU A 784 -17.74 -4.96 14.12
C GLU A 784 -16.57 -4.50 15.01
N SER A 785 -16.75 -3.38 15.72
CA SER A 785 -15.81 -2.94 16.78
C SER A 785 -15.66 -3.99 17.87
N LEU A 786 -16.78 -4.48 18.39
CA LEU A 786 -16.81 -5.53 19.42
C LEU A 786 -16.10 -6.81 18.94
N GLU A 787 -16.34 -7.22 17.69
CA GLU A 787 -15.70 -8.41 17.10
C GLU A 787 -14.18 -8.22 16.94
N ALA A 788 -13.71 -7.05 16.52
CA ALA A 788 -12.29 -6.74 16.39
C ALA A 788 -11.59 -6.71 17.78
N LEU A 789 -12.21 -6.10 18.77
CA LEU A 789 -11.69 -6.08 20.15
C LEU A 789 -11.69 -7.48 20.77
N TRP A 790 -12.69 -8.33 20.46
CA TRP A 790 -12.72 -9.73 20.90
C TRP A 790 -11.62 -10.57 20.25
N GLU A 791 -11.33 -10.36 18.96
CA GLU A 791 -10.18 -11.00 18.31
C GLU A 791 -8.87 -10.60 18.99
N THR A 792 -8.72 -9.33 19.39
CA THR A 792 -7.56 -8.86 20.15
C THR A 792 -7.45 -9.55 21.51
N ALA A 793 -8.54 -9.68 22.24
CA ALA A 793 -8.55 -10.28 23.59
C ALA A 793 -8.40 -11.80 23.57
N SER A 794 -9.00 -12.51 22.59
CA SER A 794 -9.13 -13.97 22.62
C SER A 794 -8.00 -14.75 21.96
N ARG A 795 -7.11 -14.09 21.20
CA ARG A 795 -5.96 -14.75 20.56
C ARG A 795 -4.76 -14.83 21.48
N PRO A 796 -4.00 -15.94 21.46
CA PRO A 796 -2.71 -16.01 22.13
C PRO A 796 -1.67 -15.20 21.32
N TRP A 797 -1.23 -14.10 21.87
CA TRP A 797 -0.19 -13.28 21.29
C TRP A 797 1.19 -13.63 21.86
N PRO A 798 2.30 -13.34 21.13
CA PRO A 798 3.65 -13.44 21.67
C PRO A 798 3.83 -12.59 22.94
N GLN A 799 4.69 -13.03 23.87
CA GLN A 799 4.90 -12.37 25.17
C GLN A 799 5.29 -10.89 25.08
N ARG A 800 5.90 -10.47 23.96
CA ARG A 800 6.23 -9.06 23.71
C ARG A 800 5.00 -8.13 23.65
N PHE A 801 3.80 -8.68 23.55
CA PHE A 801 2.53 -7.96 23.54
C PHE A 801 1.74 -8.20 24.86
N ALA A 802 2.43 -8.12 25.98
CA ALA A 802 1.82 -8.37 27.28
C ALA A 802 0.66 -7.40 27.55
N ASP A 803 -0.41 -7.90 28.21
CA ASP A 803 -1.61 -7.18 28.66
C ASP A 803 -2.47 -6.49 27.57
N VAL A 804 -2.09 -6.54 26.30
CA VAL A 804 -2.93 -6.01 25.22
C VAL A 804 -4.31 -6.67 25.19
N ASP A 805 -4.37 -7.95 25.51
CA ASP A 805 -5.60 -8.71 25.61
C ASP A 805 -6.51 -8.21 26.76
N LEU A 806 -5.94 -7.86 27.92
CA LEU A 806 -6.68 -7.26 29.05
C LEU A 806 -7.19 -5.84 28.72
N ILE A 807 -6.37 -5.04 28.05
CA ILE A 807 -6.72 -3.68 27.64
C ILE A 807 -7.88 -3.73 26.64
N ALA A 808 -7.79 -4.57 25.61
CA ALA A 808 -8.85 -4.76 24.62
C ALA A 808 -10.14 -5.33 25.26
N LEU A 809 -10.02 -6.24 26.22
CA LEU A 809 -11.17 -6.77 26.97
C LEU A 809 -11.87 -5.67 27.78
N ASN A 810 -11.11 -4.76 28.39
CA ASN A 810 -11.67 -3.61 29.12
C ASN A 810 -12.45 -2.69 28.15
N GLU A 811 -11.90 -2.42 26.97
CA GLU A 811 -12.53 -1.61 25.91
C GLU A 811 -13.81 -2.27 25.38
N LEU A 812 -13.76 -3.59 25.14
CA LEU A 812 -14.92 -4.38 24.72
C LEU A 812 -16.07 -4.30 25.74
N ASN A 813 -15.78 -4.51 27.03
CA ASN A 813 -16.79 -4.48 28.08
C ASN A 813 -17.36 -3.07 28.29
N ALA A 814 -16.53 -2.04 28.17
CA ALA A 814 -16.99 -0.64 28.22
C ALA A 814 -17.88 -0.28 27.01
N LEU A 815 -17.56 -0.77 25.81
CA LEU A 815 -18.40 -0.63 24.63
C LEU A 815 -19.76 -1.32 24.82
N ALA A 816 -19.75 -2.59 25.25
CA ALA A 816 -20.95 -3.38 25.49
C ALA A 816 -21.87 -2.74 26.56
N ALA A 817 -21.29 -2.17 27.62
CA ALA A 817 -22.04 -1.50 28.68
C ALA A 817 -22.73 -0.22 28.20
N ARG A 818 -22.12 0.53 27.27
CA ARG A 818 -22.70 1.73 26.66
C ARG A 818 -23.72 1.41 25.59
N HIS A 819 -23.66 0.22 24.99
CA HIS A 819 -24.54 -0.22 23.90
C HIS A 819 -25.12 -1.61 24.15
N PRO A 820 -26.17 -1.74 25.01
CA PRO A 820 -26.71 -3.03 25.47
C PRO A 820 -27.26 -3.95 24.38
N GLY A 821 -27.46 -3.45 23.16
CA GLY A 821 -27.99 -4.24 22.03
C GLY A 821 -26.96 -5.06 21.26
N LEU A 822 -25.68 -5.04 21.66
CA LEU A 822 -24.63 -5.78 20.97
C LEU A 822 -24.67 -7.28 21.27
N ASP A 823 -24.37 -8.09 20.24
CA ASP A 823 -24.29 -9.54 20.37
C ASP A 823 -22.96 -9.99 21.02
N LEU A 824 -23.05 -10.47 22.26
CA LEU A 824 -21.92 -10.99 23.03
C LEU A 824 -21.79 -12.52 22.96
N SER A 825 -22.55 -13.22 22.12
CA SER A 825 -22.61 -14.70 22.10
C SER A 825 -21.24 -15.35 21.95
N ARG A 826 -20.33 -14.73 21.18
CA ARG A 826 -18.95 -15.18 20.94
C ARG A 826 -17.97 -14.89 22.08
N VAL A 827 -18.28 -13.94 22.96
CA VAL A 827 -17.43 -13.58 24.09
C VAL A 827 -17.59 -14.62 25.21
N ASP A 828 -16.49 -15.07 25.80
CA ASP A 828 -16.53 -16.00 26.93
C ASP A 828 -17.30 -15.36 28.10
N ALA A 829 -18.28 -16.09 28.63
CA ALA A 829 -19.15 -15.58 29.70
C ALA A 829 -18.40 -15.14 30.97
N ARG A 830 -17.26 -15.75 31.27
CA ARG A 830 -16.37 -15.42 32.41
C ARG A 830 -15.71 -14.03 32.28
N LEU A 831 -15.77 -13.42 31.08
CA LEU A 831 -15.06 -12.19 30.71
C LEU A 831 -16.02 -11.00 30.48
N ARG A 832 -17.34 -11.20 30.64
CA ARG A 832 -18.39 -10.22 30.35
C ARG A 832 -18.73 -9.35 31.55
N ARG A 833 -17.78 -8.56 32.05
CA ARG A 833 -18.04 -7.62 33.17
C ARG A 833 -17.43 -6.26 32.84
N ASN A 834 -18.25 -5.18 32.89
CA ASN A 834 -17.73 -3.84 32.79
C ASN A 834 -17.11 -3.41 34.15
N LEU A 835 -15.95 -2.76 34.09
CA LEU A 835 -15.21 -2.22 35.22
C LEU A 835 -15.01 -0.70 35.02
N PRO A 836 -16.05 0.13 35.24
CA PRO A 836 -15.97 1.54 34.96
C PRO A 836 -14.99 2.26 35.89
N VAL A 837 -14.24 3.22 35.31
CA VAL A 837 -13.26 4.03 36.05
C VAL A 837 -13.42 5.50 35.72
N ASP A 838 -13.01 6.40 36.64
CA ASP A 838 -13.15 7.84 36.43
C ASP A 838 -11.96 8.46 35.68
N LEU A 839 -10.77 7.87 35.79
CA LEU A 839 -9.59 8.23 34.99
C LEU A 839 -9.06 7.01 34.26
N ARG A 840 -8.83 7.16 32.97
CA ARG A 840 -8.10 6.18 32.15
C ARG A 840 -7.22 6.90 31.14
N VAL A 841 -5.99 6.45 31.04
CA VAL A 841 -5.02 6.92 30.05
C VAL A 841 -4.51 5.73 29.28
N VAL A 842 -4.45 5.83 27.96
CA VAL A 842 -3.87 4.80 27.09
C VAL A 842 -2.88 5.46 26.16
N LEU A 843 -1.64 4.99 26.19
CA LEU A 843 -0.55 5.42 25.33
C LEU A 843 -0.24 4.33 24.30
N SER A 844 -0.25 4.69 23.01
CA SER A 844 0.16 3.82 21.91
C SER A 844 1.16 4.55 21.01
N TRP A 845 1.97 3.82 20.24
CA TRP A 845 2.96 4.43 19.33
C TRP A 845 3.03 3.69 17.99
N ASP A 846 3.68 4.32 16.99
CA ASP A 846 3.72 3.85 15.60
C ASP A 846 4.93 2.97 15.24
N ALA A 847 5.93 2.88 16.12
CA ALA A 847 7.19 2.18 15.87
C ALA A 847 7.29 0.87 16.68
N ASP A 848 7.70 -0.22 16.01
CA ASP A 848 8.01 -1.51 16.66
C ASP A 848 9.36 -1.45 17.38
N ASP A 849 9.60 -2.37 18.33
CA ASP A 849 10.82 -2.43 19.14
C ASP A 849 11.23 -1.07 19.75
N THR A 850 10.22 -0.32 20.18
CA THR A 850 10.36 1.01 20.75
C THR A 850 9.87 1.00 22.18
N ASP A 851 10.64 1.65 23.05
CA ASP A 851 10.44 1.70 24.50
C ASP A 851 9.94 3.09 24.89
N VAL A 852 8.64 3.19 25.23
CA VAL A 852 7.98 4.44 25.63
C VAL A 852 7.11 4.20 26.84
N ASP A 853 7.48 4.77 27.99
CA ASP A 853 6.71 4.62 29.23
C ASP A 853 5.63 5.66 29.42
N LEU A 854 4.51 5.22 29.93
CA LEU A 854 3.46 6.05 30.49
C LEU A 854 3.77 6.35 31.96
N TRP A 855 3.82 7.63 32.30
CA TRP A 855 3.99 8.11 33.68
C TRP A 855 2.78 8.93 34.08
N VAL A 856 2.21 8.64 35.24
CA VAL A 856 1.09 9.42 35.83
C VAL A 856 1.43 9.81 37.25
N VAL A 857 1.49 11.12 37.50
CA VAL A 857 1.74 11.69 38.85
C VAL A 857 0.40 12.09 39.45
N ASP A 858 0.13 11.61 40.66
CA ASP A 858 -1.09 11.89 41.38
C ASP A 858 -0.99 13.20 42.23
N PRO A 859 -2.09 13.70 42.83
CA PRO A 859 -2.05 14.90 43.68
C PRO A 859 -1.16 14.80 44.96
N ASN A 860 -0.80 13.59 45.39
CA ASN A 860 0.16 13.38 46.48
C ASN A 860 1.62 13.43 46.02
N GLY A 861 1.84 13.54 44.69
CA GLY A 861 3.17 13.46 44.09
C GLY A 861 3.65 12.01 43.87
N GLU A 862 2.80 11.03 44.10
CA GLU A 862 3.15 9.62 43.78
C GLU A 862 3.12 9.37 42.28
N LEU A 863 4.19 8.71 41.77
CA LEU A 863 4.33 8.38 40.38
C LEU A 863 3.93 6.92 40.11
N ALA A 864 2.92 6.72 39.27
CA ALA A 864 2.61 5.45 38.62
C ALA A 864 3.44 5.31 37.35
N PHE A 865 4.17 4.20 37.23
CA PHE A 865 4.99 3.82 36.08
C PHE A 865 5.33 2.32 36.15
N PHE A 866 6.10 1.76 35.21
CA PHE A 866 6.45 0.33 35.18
C PHE A 866 7.08 -0.19 36.50
N GLY A 867 7.80 0.62 37.25
CA GLY A 867 8.43 0.27 38.54
C GLY A 867 7.49 0.45 39.74
N ASN A 868 6.35 1.13 39.59
CA ASN A 868 5.32 1.34 40.62
C ASN A 868 3.94 1.21 39.94
N THR A 869 3.53 -0.04 39.68
CA THR A 869 2.33 -0.33 38.90
C THR A 869 1.02 -0.18 39.69
N ALA A 870 1.07 -0.15 41.03
CA ALA A 870 -0.08 0.04 41.90
C ALA A 870 0.19 1.16 42.92
N THR A 871 -0.60 2.24 42.85
CA THR A 871 -0.41 3.40 43.72
C THR A 871 -1.23 3.29 44.98
N TYR A 872 -0.84 4.04 46.05
CA TYR A 872 -1.55 4.10 47.33
C TYR A 872 -3.04 4.45 47.13
N GLN A 873 -3.36 5.36 46.21
CA GLN A 873 -4.75 5.77 45.94
C GLN A 873 -5.55 4.80 45.07
N GLY A 874 -4.94 3.72 44.63
CA GLY A 874 -5.56 2.68 43.79
C GLY A 874 -5.42 2.92 42.29
N GLY A 875 -4.47 3.71 41.83
CA GLY A 875 -4.05 3.74 40.42
C GLY A 875 -3.42 2.40 40.04
N LEU A 876 -3.75 1.89 38.86
CA LEU A 876 -3.22 0.65 38.34
C LEU A 876 -2.65 0.87 36.95
N MET A 877 -1.39 0.48 36.76
CA MET A 877 -0.64 0.54 35.50
C MET A 877 -0.63 -0.86 34.85
N SER A 878 -0.68 -0.92 33.52
CA SER A 878 -0.41 -2.14 32.76
C SER A 878 1.05 -2.57 32.91
N ARG A 879 1.38 -3.76 32.41
CA ARG A 879 2.78 -4.16 32.29
C ARG A 879 3.50 -3.29 31.27
N ASP A 880 4.78 -3.19 31.47
CA ASP A 880 5.75 -2.48 30.63
C ASP A 880 5.84 -3.10 29.22
N PHE A 881 5.84 -2.24 28.19
CA PHE A 881 5.98 -2.59 26.79
C PHE A 881 7.33 -2.15 26.26
N THR A 882 8.37 -2.92 26.47
CA THR A 882 9.73 -2.65 26.00
C THR A 882 9.97 -3.05 24.54
N ALA A 883 9.01 -3.74 23.88
CA ALA A 883 9.11 -4.20 22.50
C ALA A 883 7.70 -4.30 21.88
N GLY A 884 7.40 -3.52 20.87
CA GLY A 884 6.10 -3.49 20.20
C GLY A 884 5.58 -2.06 20.05
N TYR A 885 4.27 -1.90 19.90
CA TYR A 885 3.58 -0.63 19.63
C TYR A 885 2.79 -0.09 20.84
N GLY A 886 3.01 -0.65 22.02
CA GLY A 886 2.11 -0.47 23.16
C GLY A 886 0.85 -1.36 23.02
N PRO A 887 -0.27 -1.05 23.63
CA PRO A 887 -0.52 0.13 24.46
C PRO A 887 -0.08 -0.04 25.92
N GLU A 888 0.30 1.06 26.56
CA GLU A 888 0.35 1.16 28.03
C GLU A 888 -0.90 1.83 28.56
N GLU A 889 -1.43 1.30 29.66
CA GLU A 889 -2.68 1.76 30.26
C GLU A 889 -2.50 2.12 31.73
N PHE A 890 -3.03 3.29 32.13
CA PHE A 890 -3.26 3.63 33.52
C PHE A 890 -4.76 3.77 33.78
N VAL A 891 -5.25 3.18 34.88
CA VAL A 891 -6.64 3.27 35.30
C VAL A 891 -6.74 3.66 36.80
N LEU A 892 -7.74 4.50 37.13
CA LEU A 892 -8.06 4.87 38.49
C LEU A 892 -9.58 4.99 38.65
N ARG A 893 -10.16 4.14 39.53
CA ARG A 893 -11.63 4.07 39.69
C ARG A 893 -12.20 5.33 40.31
N GLN A 894 -11.60 5.80 41.40
CA GLN A 894 -12.08 6.96 42.19
C GLN A 894 -10.88 7.87 42.45
N PRO A 895 -10.67 8.89 41.64
CA PRO A 895 -9.54 9.81 41.85
C PRO A 895 -9.77 10.71 43.07
N LYS A 896 -8.70 11.04 43.80
CA LYS A 896 -8.67 12.12 44.80
C LYS A 896 -8.83 13.45 44.07
N PRO A 897 -9.52 14.47 44.67
CA PRO A 897 -9.48 15.83 44.13
C PRO A 897 -8.08 16.37 44.01
N GLY A 898 -7.80 17.06 42.92
CA GLY A 898 -6.50 17.68 42.64
C GLY A 898 -6.04 17.40 41.19
N ARG A 899 -4.78 17.75 40.96
CA ARG A 899 -4.16 17.69 39.64
C ARG A 899 -3.38 16.39 39.44
N TYR A 900 -3.70 15.70 38.35
CA TYR A 900 -2.95 14.54 37.85
C TYR A 900 -2.16 14.95 36.61
N GLU A 901 -0.87 14.61 36.52
CA GLU A 901 -0.02 14.89 35.38
C GLU A 901 0.27 13.61 34.62
N VAL A 902 -0.01 13.63 33.31
CA VAL A 902 0.29 12.53 32.39
C VAL A 902 1.54 12.89 31.58
N ARG A 903 2.53 12.05 31.62
CA ARG A 903 3.80 12.24 30.92
C ARG A 903 4.15 11.00 30.10
N ALA A 904 4.81 11.21 28.96
CA ALA A 904 5.44 10.14 28.17
C ALA A 904 6.96 10.26 28.33
N ASN A 905 7.64 9.14 28.56
CA ASN A 905 9.08 9.07 28.69
C ASN A 905 9.64 8.13 27.64
N PHE A 906 10.52 8.64 26.76
CA PHE A 906 11.04 7.89 25.63
C PHE A 906 12.48 7.43 25.90
N TYR A 907 12.69 6.12 25.96
CA TYR A 907 14.01 5.54 26.20
C TYR A 907 14.81 5.30 24.93
N GLY A 908 14.17 5.02 23.80
CA GLY A 908 14.86 4.86 22.54
C GLY A 908 14.28 3.77 21.62
N HIS A 909 14.91 3.64 20.45
CA HIS A 909 14.63 2.60 19.49
C HIS A 909 15.71 1.51 19.57
N ARG A 910 15.27 0.24 19.53
CA ARG A 910 16.16 -0.92 19.37
C ARG A 910 16.42 -1.24 17.90
N GLN A 911 15.61 -0.72 16.98
CA GLN A 911 15.78 -0.85 15.53
C GLN A 911 16.30 0.44 14.90
N GLN A 912 17.06 0.30 13.79
CA GLN A 912 17.38 1.44 12.94
C GLN A 912 16.13 1.82 12.12
N LEU A 913 15.49 2.92 12.49
CA LEU A 913 14.31 3.44 11.82
C LEU A 913 14.69 4.30 10.61
N LEU A 914 13.90 4.19 9.53
CA LEU A 914 13.99 5.10 8.38
C LEU A 914 13.56 6.54 8.74
N ALA A 915 12.75 6.70 9.78
CA ALA A 915 12.40 7.98 10.39
C ALA A 915 12.91 8.00 11.84
N PRO A 916 13.68 9.01 12.25
CA PRO A 916 14.28 9.07 13.59
C PRO A 916 13.29 9.41 14.72
N HIS A 917 12.00 9.53 14.41
CA HIS A 917 10.96 10.04 15.31
C HIS A 917 9.90 8.98 15.58
N THR A 918 9.41 8.91 16.81
CA THR A 918 8.27 8.09 17.22
C THR A 918 7.04 8.95 17.41
N THR A 919 5.92 8.55 16.83
CA THR A 919 4.64 9.22 17.04
C THR A 919 3.83 8.50 18.09
N LEU A 920 3.36 9.22 19.08
CA LEU A 920 2.50 8.74 20.15
C LEU A 920 1.05 9.09 19.87
N TRP A 921 0.16 8.16 20.11
CA TRP A 921 -1.27 8.38 20.18
C TRP A 921 -1.73 8.16 21.61
N VAL A 922 -2.11 9.23 22.30
CA VAL A 922 -2.56 9.20 23.69
C VAL A 922 -4.06 9.46 23.74
N ARG A 923 -4.78 8.57 24.38
CA ARG A 923 -6.23 8.67 24.61
C ARG A 923 -6.48 8.82 26.11
N LEU A 924 -7.19 9.87 26.48
CA LEU A 924 -7.48 10.22 27.85
C LEU A 924 -9.00 10.16 28.05
N TYR A 925 -9.42 9.45 29.09
CA TYR A 925 -10.83 9.28 29.36
C TYR A 925 -11.20 9.76 30.75
N SER A 926 -12.34 10.46 30.87
CA SER A 926 -13.06 10.61 32.11
C SER A 926 -14.35 9.80 32.08
N ARG A 927 -14.70 9.15 33.17
CA ARG A 927 -15.86 8.25 33.30
C ARG A 927 -15.89 7.13 32.28
N PHE A 928 -14.77 6.50 32.06
CA PHE A 928 -14.65 5.38 31.14
C PHE A 928 -15.61 4.24 31.47
N GLY A 929 -16.32 3.70 30.45
CA GLY A 929 -17.29 2.62 30.60
C GLY A 929 -18.62 3.05 31.25
N GLN A 930 -18.89 4.36 31.38
CA GLN A 930 -20.12 4.95 31.91
C GLN A 930 -20.86 5.73 30.82
N SER A 931 -22.17 6.01 31.01
CA SER A 931 -22.99 6.79 30.08
C SER A 931 -22.53 8.24 29.90
N GLY A 932 -21.71 8.76 30.79
CA GLY A 932 -21.13 10.11 30.70
C GLY A 932 -19.66 10.11 30.30
N GLN A 933 -19.16 9.06 29.63
CA GLN A 933 -17.77 8.96 29.18
C GLN A 933 -17.42 10.16 28.28
N ARG A 934 -16.28 10.78 28.57
CA ARG A 934 -15.65 11.78 27.71
C ARG A 934 -14.28 11.28 27.30
N GLU A 935 -13.90 11.56 26.09
CA GLU A 935 -12.62 11.20 25.51
C GLU A 935 -11.95 12.44 24.92
N GLU A 936 -10.66 12.58 25.21
CA GLU A 936 -9.76 13.49 24.54
C GLU A 936 -8.60 12.69 23.96
N GLN A 937 -8.13 13.09 22.80
CA GLN A 937 -7.01 12.39 22.16
C GLN A 937 -6.00 13.38 21.60
N ILE A 938 -4.73 13.02 21.73
CA ILE A 938 -3.63 13.82 21.21
C ILE A 938 -2.62 12.92 20.50
N VAL A 939 -2.10 13.41 19.38
CA VAL A 939 -0.98 12.79 18.68
C VAL A 939 0.24 13.68 18.90
N LEU A 940 1.30 13.08 19.46
CA LEU A 940 2.56 13.75 19.79
C LEU A 940 3.70 13.09 19.05
N ARG A 941 4.78 13.80 18.86
CA ARG A 941 6.00 13.29 18.28
C ARG A 941 7.16 13.44 19.25
N LEU A 942 7.96 12.38 19.41
CA LEU A 942 9.18 12.38 20.19
C LEU A 942 10.39 12.39 19.26
N ASP A 943 11.31 13.31 19.49
CA ASP A 943 12.43 13.57 18.58
C ASP A 943 13.76 12.98 19.07
N SER A 944 13.92 12.73 20.38
CA SER A 944 15.17 12.21 20.94
C SER A 944 14.93 11.25 22.12
N SER A 945 15.86 10.28 22.30
CA SER A 945 15.87 9.44 23.50
C SER A 945 16.14 10.29 24.75
N GLY A 946 15.38 10.02 25.82
CA GLY A 946 15.42 10.80 27.07
C GLY A 946 14.43 11.96 27.11
N ASP A 947 13.61 12.18 26.08
CA ASP A 947 12.54 13.17 26.09
C ASP A 947 11.49 12.77 27.11
N ARG A 948 11.23 13.68 28.06
CA ARG A 948 10.11 13.58 29.00
C ARG A 948 9.11 14.67 28.68
N VAL A 949 8.01 14.28 28.08
CA VAL A 949 7.00 15.21 27.59
C VAL A 949 5.78 15.18 28.49
N LEU A 950 5.35 16.32 29.01
CA LEU A 950 4.05 16.49 29.64
C LEU A 950 2.99 16.41 28.52
N VAL A 951 2.14 15.38 28.57
CA VAL A 951 1.11 15.12 27.56
C VAL A 951 -0.18 15.85 27.90
N ALA A 952 -0.63 15.72 29.14
CA ALA A 952 -1.90 16.29 29.60
C ALA A 952 -1.94 16.44 31.10
N THR A 953 -2.96 17.16 31.58
CA THR A 953 -3.34 17.19 33.00
C THR A 953 -4.83 16.91 33.16
N PHE A 954 -5.18 16.17 34.23
CA PHE A 954 -6.55 16.05 34.68
C PHE A 954 -6.74 16.90 35.93
N GLU A 955 -7.75 17.73 35.94
CA GLU A 955 -8.20 18.44 37.12
C GLU A 955 -9.47 17.76 37.69
N VAL A 956 -9.34 17.22 38.89
CA VAL A 956 -10.45 16.61 39.63
C VAL A 956 -10.96 17.58 40.67
N ALA A 957 -12.16 18.10 40.48
CA ALA A 957 -12.79 18.99 41.42
C ALA A 957 -13.15 18.28 42.73
N PRO A 958 -13.10 18.93 43.86
CA PRO A 958 -13.63 18.39 45.10
C PRO A 958 -15.14 18.10 44.96
N PRO A 959 -15.66 17.08 45.66
CA PRO A 959 -17.10 16.83 45.68
C PRO A 959 -17.83 18.07 46.17
N PRO A 960 -19.01 18.41 45.61
CA PRO A 960 -19.78 19.59 45.99
C PRO A 960 -20.29 19.56 47.43
#